data_d053a67a9212dcc53d5ae4d91bd85eaa
#
_entry.id   d053a67a9212dcc53d5ae4d91bd85eaa
#
_cell.length_a   1.000
_cell.length_b   1.000
_cell.length_c   1.000
_cell.angle_alpha   90.00
_cell.angle_beta   90.00
_cell.angle_gamma   90.00
#
_symmetry.space_group_name_H-M   'P 1'
#
loop_
_entity.id
_entity.type
_entity.pdbx_description
1 polymer ?
#
loop_
_entity_poly.entity_id
_entity_poly.type
_entity_poly.pdbx_seq_one_letter_code
_entity_poly.pdbx_strand_id
1 'polypeptide(L)'
;PTEKTINATLTSDDGANNMEVTATFTADETGVKELNFTLPQGKQLESATTYTLNIPENMIMETSGTGNKNCRFTFSTKGLKYLGAYDGTTEIKDNPYTVSTLDNNRVAFAFGEKIEKTADFKVIVSDGTTVNTYTKDECVISTDYMALYVPVTLKAGKYYSINITAGSLQDAKEGSTLKNNQIVLHLISSLEGISLSMTTPYNQNEAPLTTRIILSAKDNDGKNANIKNNVEATLEGKSADGSLTHNIGTVTGIENGNKLVFTPKEGQQLRPNYTYTLKLNQKAELKDVKDGTLDDDTFVFTTAKVIGNAPIVESTSPAAESTIPVGDVQPSASKQIEIKFNEDIQLLDGALIFCRPMGGSESYQSIEYYSARSGIYDEYNKIHAEGNKLLFEYSGQNLFYGMRYEVTIPTYAIVGNGGQPMEKNFKFYFETPKSAEASDSRERKDVYTWDFTNISASTFKKINESVTENKTYWGKRYTKNGNDLEYGSSNAGKSSFAQGQEIKAGASNTPLPELRGLLFNLVKNDKDRFQIVCKNKSEAKGDTYLFLNGGTHYVTIQSVPANARVYIEHNGGDKEMFNLNTLGVESIKTITNSNDNRVSVYQLGNTTKDLTFCVQNCKLYRIAIVKDKKTIGSATQNCIKYATYSQSYPVDYSLNERLNGTAVTAYSVSTDYQSNATSVNFTELPNNQSASGEGVILKTSGNLGESHPIFTTDFNTTPQKLTSNALVGTTGDKATTEFEKAKKDGYQNYILTTRYFHLNKDDQVIDGNRQFFYKWVNGNVKSNLAYLQLENPSNANAKTVIYLDWFGDTTGIHDMTAPSQVTSGKTYYTLDGRKVTSPTQKGIYIINGKKIIIK
;
A
#
# COMPACT_ATOMS: atom_id res chain seq x y z
N PRO A 1 44.64 -7.54 48.46
CA PRO A 1 44.01 -7.62 47.12
C PRO A 1 44.82 -8.63 46.29
N THR A 2 44.12 -9.61 45.70
CA THR A 2 44.78 -10.63 44.87
C THR A 2 44.83 -10.07 43.43
N GLU A 3 46.04 -10.04 42.87
CA GLU A 3 46.24 -9.68 41.48
C GLU A 3 45.48 -10.65 40.56
N LYS A 4 44.68 -10.13 39.64
CA LYS A 4 43.93 -10.92 38.66
C LYS A 4 44.41 -10.58 37.26
N THR A 5 44.39 -11.57 36.38
CA THR A 5 44.75 -11.42 34.97
C THR A 5 43.52 -11.66 34.08
N ILE A 6 43.31 -10.78 33.15
CA ILE A 6 42.29 -10.90 32.09
C ILE A 6 43.02 -11.16 30.79
N ASN A 7 42.56 -12.17 30.07
CA ASN A 7 42.96 -12.45 28.69
C ASN A 7 41.89 -11.93 27.75
N ALA A 8 42.30 -11.21 26.73
CA ALA A 8 41.43 -10.69 25.67
C ALA A 8 42.07 -10.92 24.32
N THR A 9 41.28 -10.90 23.28
CA THR A 9 41.80 -11.00 21.91
C THR A 9 41.76 -9.64 21.26
N LEU A 10 42.84 -9.29 20.59
CA LEU A 10 42.97 -8.11 19.76
C LEU A 10 43.02 -8.58 18.30
N THR A 11 42.01 -8.24 17.52
CA THR A 11 41.91 -8.64 16.11
C THR A 11 42.08 -7.41 15.21
N SER A 12 42.93 -7.53 14.18
CA SER A 12 43.04 -6.51 13.15
C SER A 12 41.95 -6.68 12.09
N ASP A 13 41.55 -5.59 11.43
CA ASP A 13 40.56 -5.58 10.37
C ASP A 13 40.96 -6.42 9.14
N ASP A 14 42.28 -6.59 8.90
CA ASP A 14 42.82 -7.45 7.85
C ASP A 14 42.99 -8.93 8.30
N GLY A 15 42.78 -9.21 9.58
CA GLY A 15 43.00 -10.53 10.20
C GLY A 15 44.45 -11.00 10.25
N ALA A 16 45.40 -10.21 9.74
CA ALA A 16 46.82 -10.61 9.66
C ALA A 16 47.56 -10.42 10.97
N ASN A 17 47.10 -9.52 11.84
CA ASN A 17 47.76 -9.10 13.05
C ASN A 17 46.93 -9.37 14.32
N ASN A 18 46.27 -10.51 14.34
CA ASN A 18 45.51 -10.94 15.54
C ASN A 18 46.48 -11.39 16.64
N MET A 19 46.17 -11.02 17.88
CA MET A 19 46.99 -11.38 19.03
C MET A 19 46.17 -11.51 20.30
N GLU A 20 46.65 -12.33 21.22
CA GLU A 20 46.14 -12.35 22.59
C GLU A 20 46.83 -11.25 23.40
N VAL A 21 46.07 -10.50 24.15
CA VAL A 21 46.54 -9.43 25.03
C VAL A 21 46.09 -9.70 26.45
N THR A 22 46.90 -9.28 27.43
CA THR A 22 46.62 -9.52 28.84
C THR A 22 46.60 -8.21 29.61
N ALA A 23 45.66 -8.11 30.54
CA ALA A 23 45.65 -7.04 31.52
C ALA A 23 45.72 -7.65 32.94
N THR A 24 46.64 -7.15 33.78
CA THR A 24 46.68 -7.42 35.20
C THR A 24 46.11 -6.26 35.98
N PHE A 25 45.33 -6.54 36.98
CA PHE A 25 44.71 -5.50 37.80
C PHE A 25 44.54 -5.95 39.26
N THR A 26 44.53 -4.99 40.16
CA THR A 26 44.13 -5.16 41.55
C THR A 26 42.86 -4.34 41.80
N ALA A 27 41.84 -4.98 42.39
CA ALA A 27 40.62 -4.27 42.82
C ALA A 27 40.84 -3.66 44.21
N ASP A 28 40.48 -2.40 44.39
CA ASP A 28 40.35 -1.75 45.68
C ASP A 28 38.88 -1.79 46.18
N GLU A 29 38.60 -1.12 47.31
CA GLU A 29 37.25 -1.05 47.87
C GLU A 29 36.22 -0.37 46.96
N THR A 30 36.68 0.38 45.95
CA THR A 30 35.84 1.08 44.96
C THR A 30 35.70 0.31 43.65
N GLY A 31 36.32 -0.87 43.53
CA GLY A 31 36.33 -1.70 42.33
C GLY A 31 37.50 -1.42 41.40
N VAL A 32 37.38 -1.89 40.15
CA VAL A 32 38.38 -1.69 39.10
C VAL A 32 37.96 -0.50 38.26
N LYS A 33 38.80 0.52 38.14
CA LYS A 33 38.55 1.72 37.37
C LYS A 33 39.18 1.72 35.98
N GLU A 34 40.28 0.95 35.84
CA GLU A 34 41.09 0.95 34.63
C GLU A 34 41.66 -0.46 34.38
N LEU A 35 41.63 -0.87 33.11
CA LEU A 35 42.27 -2.08 32.61
C LEU A 35 43.33 -1.70 31.58
N ASN A 36 44.59 -2.01 31.90
CA ASN A 36 45.72 -1.74 31.01
C ASN A 36 46.14 -3.04 30.30
N PHE A 37 45.79 -3.18 29.03
CA PHE A 37 46.16 -4.34 28.23
C PHE A 37 47.57 -4.18 27.68
N THR A 38 48.39 -5.23 27.85
CA THR A 38 49.76 -5.28 27.36
C THR A 38 49.85 -6.17 26.14
N LEU A 39 50.54 -5.67 25.12
CA LEU A 39 50.83 -6.46 23.92
C LEU A 39 51.87 -7.55 24.27
N PRO A 40 51.82 -8.71 23.57
CA PRO A 40 52.83 -9.74 23.68
C PRO A 40 54.23 -9.18 23.39
N GLN A 41 55.26 -9.76 24.09
CA GLN A 41 56.64 -9.32 23.93
C GLN A 41 57.08 -9.35 22.44
N GLY A 42 57.62 -8.24 21.94
CA GLY A 42 58.10 -8.09 20.57
C GLY A 42 57.03 -7.87 19.55
N LYS A 43 55.75 -7.71 19.99
CA LYS A 43 54.64 -7.32 19.09
C LYS A 43 54.38 -5.81 19.17
N GLN A 44 54.03 -5.24 18.05
CA GLN A 44 53.60 -3.85 17.91
C GLN A 44 52.31 -3.80 17.11
N LEU A 45 51.53 -2.75 17.30
CA LEU A 45 50.35 -2.48 16.44
C LEU A 45 50.84 -1.94 15.11
N GLU A 46 50.25 -2.48 14.04
CA GLU A 46 50.53 -2.00 12.69
C GLU A 46 49.94 -0.59 12.48
N SER A 47 50.60 0.20 11.66
CA SER A 47 50.11 1.54 11.29
C SER A 47 48.88 1.44 10.40
N ALA A 48 48.00 2.42 10.53
CA ALA A 48 46.81 2.56 9.70
C ALA A 48 45.85 1.32 9.74
N THR A 49 45.86 0.62 10.85
CA THR A 49 45.13 -0.63 11.07
C THR A 49 44.04 -0.40 12.12
N THR A 50 42.86 -0.92 11.87
CA THR A 50 41.77 -0.90 12.86
C THR A 50 41.80 -2.18 13.65
N TYR A 51 41.83 -2.05 14.96
CA TYR A 51 41.85 -3.16 15.90
C TYR A 51 40.57 -3.23 16.70
N THR A 52 40.09 -4.43 16.94
CA THR A 52 39.00 -4.71 17.86
C THR A 52 39.49 -5.52 19.02
N LEU A 53 39.43 -4.92 20.24
CA LEU A 53 39.71 -5.61 21.51
C LEU A 53 38.42 -6.29 21.96
N ASN A 54 38.43 -7.61 22.10
CA ASN A 54 37.32 -8.40 22.59
C ASN A 54 37.65 -8.98 23.97
N ILE A 55 36.91 -8.55 24.99
CA ILE A 55 37.01 -9.06 26.37
C ILE A 55 35.84 -10.03 26.56
N PRO A 56 36.09 -11.34 26.72
CA PRO A 56 35.04 -12.34 26.89
C PRO A 56 34.16 -12.05 28.12
N GLU A 57 32.98 -12.64 28.12
CA GLU A 57 32.05 -12.56 29.26
C GLU A 57 32.67 -13.24 30.52
N ASN A 58 32.22 -12.77 31.68
CA ASN A 58 32.61 -13.31 33.00
C ASN A 58 34.10 -13.21 33.33
N MET A 59 34.86 -12.39 32.61
CA MET A 59 36.27 -12.13 32.93
C MET A 59 36.43 -11.11 34.07
N ILE A 60 35.45 -10.22 34.24
CA ILE A 60 35.39 -9.25 35.32
C ILE A 60 34.13 -9.56 36.12
N MET A 61 34.32 -9.87 37.43
CA MET A 61 33.18 -10.26 38.28
C MET A 61 32.95 -9.21 39.36
N GLU A 62 31.71 -8.81 39.56
CA GLU A 62 31.30 -8.08 40.74
C GLU A 62 31.38 -8.95 42.00
N THR A 63 31.44 -8.32 43.16
CA THR A 63 31.35 -9.03 44.46
C THR A 63 30.02 -9.77 44.63
N SER A 64 28.98 -9.36 43.93
CA SER A 64 27.67 -10.01 43.87
C SER A 64 27.66 -11.32 43.05
N GLY A 65 28.72 -11.62 42.32
CA GLY A 65 28.83 -12.77 41.44
C GLY A 65 28.34 -12.51 40.00
N THR A 66 27.93 -11.28 39.68
CA THR A 66 27.57 -10.89 38.31
C THR A 66 28.82 -10.61 37.49
N GLY A 67 28.97 -11.27 36.36
CA GLY A 67 30.08 -11.09 35.43
C GLY A 67 29.78 -10.04 34.33
N ASN A 68 30.88 -9.52 33.72
CA ASN A 68 30.75 -8.69 32.55
C ASN A 68 30.14 -9.48 31.39
N LYS A 69 29.36 -8.81 30.56
CA LYS A 69 29.02 -9.32 29.23
C LYS A 69 30.24 -9.22 28.32
N ASN A 70 30.19 -9.88 27.15
CA ASN A 70 31.22 -9.72 26.14
C ASN A 70 31.39 -8.24 25.78
N CYS A 71 32.57 -7.68 25.96
CA CYS A 71 32.86 -6.28 25.69
C CYS A 71 33.77 -6.15 24.46
N ARG A 72 33.42 -5.24 23.58
CA ARG A 72 34.19 -4.96 22.36
C ARG A 72 34.54 -3.49 22.29
N PHE A 73 35.79 -3.19 21.97
CA PHE A 73 36.30 -1.84 21.80
C PHE A 73 37.11 -1.77 20.52
N THR A 74 36.70 -0.89 19.61
CA THR A 74 37.37 -0.69 18.33
C THR A 74 38.17 0.61 18.37
N PHE A 75 39.41 0.57 17.90
CA PHE A 75 40.28 1.71 17.76
C PHE A 75 41.17 1.55 16.51
N SER A 76 41.62 2.67 15.93
CA SER A 76 42.52 2.66 14.77
C SER A 76 43.85 3.26 15.15
N THR A 77 44.93 2.64 14.66
CA THR A 77 46.28 3.18 14.79
C THR A 77 46.49 4.36 13.85
N LYS A 78 47.40 5.25 14.23
CA LYS A 78 47.74 6.41 13.38
C LYS A 78 48.32 5.96 12.06
N GLY A 79 47.74 6.49 10.95
CA GLY A 79 48.29 6.40 9.61
C GLY A 79 48.85 7.73 9.13
N LEU A 80 49.25 7.79 7.85
CA LEU A 80 49.56 9.05 7.17
C LEU A 80 48.37 10.02 7.29
N LYS A 81 48.65 11.29 7.56
CA LYS A 81 47.63 12.31 7.68
C LYS A 81 47.12 12.69 6.28
N TYR A 82 46.00 12.11 5.89
CA TYR A 82 45.28 12.52 4.67
C TYR A 82 44.64 13.89 4.85
N LEU A 83 44.89 14.83 3.95
CA LEU A 83 44.39 16.21 4.03
C LEU A 83 43.18 16.45 3.13
N GLY A 84 42.97 15.65 2.10
CA GLY A 84 41.85 15.76 1.16
C GLY A 84 42.26 15.48 -0.28
N ALA A 85 41.24 15.42 -1.14
CA ALA A 85 41.44 15.31 -2.60
C ALA A 85 41.23 16.66 -3.28
N TYR A 86 41.85 16.85 -4.45
CA TYR A 86 41.81 18.12 -5.18
C TYR A 86 41.69 17.87 -6.69
N ASP A 87 40.87 18.72 -7.33
CA ASP A 87 40.84 18.89 -8.78
C ASP A 87 41.61 20.19 -9.12
N GLY A 88 42.82 20.05 -9.64
CA GLY A 88 43.75 21.17 -9.75
C GLY A 88 44.06 21.82 -8.40
N THR A 89 43.58 23.03 -8.20
CA THR A 89 43.68 23.80 -6.94
C THR A 89 42.38 23.76 -6.10
N THR A 90 41.32 23.18 -6.62
CA THR A 90 40.00 23.13 -5.98
C THR A 90 39.90 21.92 -5.08
N GLU A 91 39.64 22.15 -3.80
CA GLU A 91 39.38 21.06 -2.83
C GLU A 91 38.09 20.35 -3.17
N ILE A 92 38.11 19.03 -3.24
CA ILE A 92 36.96 18.14 -3.42
C ILE A 92 36.36 17.88 -2.03
N LYS A 93 35.26 18.57 -1.70
CA LYS A 93 34.57 18.46 -0.40
C LYS A 93 33.44 17.45 -0.43
N ASP A 94 32.84 17.25 -1.59
CA ASP A 94 31.72 16.35 -1.78
C ASP A 94 32.21 14.95 -2.16
N ASN A 95 31.57 13.91 -1.62
CA ASN A 95 31.84 12.54 -2.03
C ASN A 95 30.51 11.79 -2.13
N PRO A 96 29.94 11.65 -3.37
CA PRO A 96 30.61 11.83 -4.67
C PRO A 96 30.76 13.29 -5.12
N TYR A 97 31.86 13.58 -5.78
CA TYR A 97 32.12 14.86 -6.45
C TYR A 97 31.62 14.84 -7.89
N THR A 98 30.75 15.80 -8.23
CA THR A 98 30.21 15.92 -9.60
C THR A 98 31.11 16.84 -10.44
N VAL A 99 31.58 16.34 -11.56
CA VAL A 99 32.56 17.04 -12.39
C VAL A 99 32.39 16.71 -13.88
N SER A 100 32.58 17.70 -14.77
CA SER A 100 32.59 17.53 -16.24
C SER A 100 34.00 17.39 -16.81
N THR A 101 34.99 18.00 -16.16
CA THR A 101 36.40 17.94 -16.57
C THR A 101 37.28 17.93 -15.33
N LEU A 102 38.34 17.16 -15.36
CA LEU A 102 39.38 17.16 -14.32
C LEU A 102 40.63 17.85 -14.83
N ASP A 103 41.31 18.62 -13.98
CA ASP A 103 42.57 19.25 -14.31
C ASP A 103 43.62 18.20 -14.67
N ASN A 104 44.17 18.33 -15.88
CA ASN A 104 45.09 17.35 -16.45
C ASN A 104 44.64 15.89 -16.41
N ASN A 105 43.29 15.63 -16.42
CA ASN A 105 42.71 14.29 -16.32
C ASN A 105 43.18 13.48 -15.10
N ARG A 106 43.31 14.12 -13.96
CA ARG A 106 43.80 13.49 -12.74
C ARG A 106 43.16 14.08 -11.49
N VAL A 107 43.21 13.33 -10.41
CA VAL A 107 42.85 13.78 -9.03
C VAL A 107 44.11 13.77 -8.19
N ALA A 108 44.32 14.81 -7.41
CA ALA A 108 45.40 14.88 -6.45
C ALA A 108 44.89 14.49 -5.03
N PHE A 109 45.61 13.62 -4.38
CA PHE A 109 45.39 13.23 -2.99
C PHE A 109 46.53 13.80 -2.13
N ALA A 110 46.18 14.74 -1.24
CA ALA A 110 47.17 15.49 -0.45
C ALA A 110 47.38 14.88 0.94
N PHE A 111 48.59 14.94 1.42
CA PHE A 111 49.00 14.41 2.72
C PHE A 111 49.74 15.46 3.54
N GLY A 112 49.74 15.28 4.86
CA GLY A 112 50.46 16.14 5.80
C GLY A 112 51.93 15.78 5.99
N GLU A 113 52.37 14.63 5.49
CA GLU A 113 53.76 14.15 5.47
C GLU A 113 54.22 13.95 4.02
N LYS A 114 55.53 13.93 3.80
CA LYS A 114 56.11 13.51 2.50
C LYS A 114 55.85 12.02 2.33
N ILE A 115 55.39 11.65 1.18
CA ILE A 115 55.00 10.27 0.87
C ILE A 115 55.92 9.62 -0.15
N GLU A 116 56.06 8.32 -0.05
CA GLU A 116 56.65 7.46 -1.07
C GLU A 116 55.77 6.22 -1.30
N LYS A 117 55.90 5.58 -2.45
CA LYS A 117 55.15 4.40 -2.82
C LYS A 117 55.78 3.14 -2.23
N THR A 118 55.00 2.33 -1.53
CA THR A 118 55.49 1.06 -0.99
C THR A 118 55.70 -0.02 -2.04
N ALA A 119 56.28 -1.16 -1.70
CA ALA A 119 56.38 -2.31 -2.61
C ALA A 119 55.02 -2.80 -3.09
N ASP A 120 54.00 -2.72 -2.21
CA ASP A 120 52.62 -3.16 -2.44
C ASP A 120 51.70 -2.04 -2.98
N PHE A 121 52.31 -0.99 -3.56
CA PHE A 121 51.55 0.15 -4.09
C PHE A 121 50.46 -0.30 -5.07
N LYS A 122 49.22 0.09 -4.78
CA LYS A 122 48.07 -0.24 -5.59
C LYS A 122 46.99 0.84 -5.48
N VAL A 123 46.61 1.40 -6.64
CA VAL A 123 45.45 2.28 -6.77
C VAL A 123 44.51 1.66 -7.79
N ILE A 124 43.26 1.58 -7.44
CA ILE A 124 42.23 0.99 -8.31
C ILE A 124 41.24 2.08 -8.70
N VAL A 125 41.00 2.23 -9.99
CA VAL A 125 39.97 3.14 -10.52
C VAL A 125 38.99 2.33 -11.34
N SER A 126 37.73 2.42 -10.97
CA SER A 126 36.63 1.73 -11.67
C SER A 126 35.59 2.73 -12.16
N ASP A 127 35.11 2.58 -13.38
CA ASP A 127 33.96 3.30 -13.93
C ASP A 127 32.68 2.44 -13.96
N GLY A 128 32.70 1.29 -13.27
CA GLY A 128 31.61 0.31 -13.26
C GLY A 128 31.56 -0.63 -14.46
N THR A 129 32.30 -0.29 -15.52
CA THR A 129 32.44 -1.15 -16.71
C THR A 129 33.87 -1.64 -16.87
N THR A 130 34.84 -0.83 -16.46
CA THR A 130 36.27 -1.09 -16.53
C THR A 130 36.89 -0.92 -15.15
N VAL A 131 37.83 -1.78 -14.79
CA VAL A 131 38.63 -1.67 -13.57
C VAL A 131 40.08 -1.54 -13.95
N ASN A 132 40.68 -0.38 -13.69
CA ASN A 132 42.10 -0.11 -13.91
C ASN A 132 42.83 -0.22 -12.56
N THR A 133 43.84 -1.08 -12.53
CA THR A 133 44.74 -1.17 -11.38
C THR A 133 46.04 -0.49 -11.75
N TYR A 134 46.32 0.65 -11.14
CA TYR A 134 47.53 1.40 -11.36
C TYR A 134 48.66 0.92 -10.48
N THR A 135 49.82 0.74 -11.09
CA THR A 135 51.08 0.42 -10.43
C THR A 135 51.91 1.67 -10.16
N LYS A 136 53.14 1.48 -9.62
CA LYS A 136 54.00 2.58 -9.22
C LYS A 136 54.31 3.61 -10.32
N ASP A 137 54.36 3.18 -11.57
CA ASP A 137 54.77 4.06 -12.67
C ASP A 137 53.66 4.91 -13.24
N GLU A 138 52.42 4.50 -13.01
CA GLU A 138 51.23 5.14 -13.65
C GLU A 138 50.65 6.29 -12.81
N CYS A 139 50.85 6.26 -11.50
CA CYS A 139 50.52 7.36 -10.62
C CYS A 139 51.77 8.20 -10.35
N VAL A 140 51.65 9.49 -10.20
CA VAL A 140 52.78 10.39 -9.97
C VAL A 140 52.71 11.06 -8.61
N ILE A 141 53.82 11.05 -7.86
CA ILE A 141 53.97 11.87 -6.65
C ILE A 141 54.39 13.29 -7.07
N SER A 142 53.81 14.31 -6.43
CA SER A 142 54.16 15.71 -6.64
C SER A 142 55.66 15.98 -6.35
N THR A 143 56.16 17.06 -6.93
CA THR A 143 57.59 17.43 -6.77
C THR A 143 57.98 17.78 -5.33
N ASP A 144 57.04 18.20 -4.51
CA ASP A 144 57.20 18.42 -3.06
C ASP A 144 57.00 17.18 -2.22
N TYR A 145 56.66 16.05 -2.87
CA TYR A 145 56.35 14.77 -2.24
C TYR A 145 55.10 14.75 -1.33
N MET A 146 54.21 15.76 -1.42
CA MET A 146 53.04 15.90 -0.51
C MET A 146 51.73 15.44 -1.12
N ALA A 147 51.68 15.10 -2.42
CA ALA A 147 50.49 14.64 -3.08
C ALA A 147 50.71 13.47 -4.03
N LEU A 148 49.74 12.58 -4.13
CA LEU A 148 49.63 11.54 -5.15
C LEU A 148 48.66 11.97 -6.24
N TYR A 149 49.06 11.99 -7.49
CA TYR A 149 48.23 12.21 -8.66
C TYR A 149 47.78 10.88 -9.25
N VAL A 150 46.47 10.70 -9.30
CA VAL A 150 45.83 9.51 -9.88
C VAL A 150 45.15 9.88 -11.19
N PRO A 151 45.51 9.25 -12.33
CA PRO A 151 44.90 9.56 -13.62
C PRO A 151 43.46 9.05 -13.67
N VAL A 152 42.55 9.89 -14.18
CA VAL A 152 41.12 9.56 -14.38
C VAL A 152 40.65 10.18 -15.69
N THR A 153 40.21 9.34 -16.61
CA THR A 153 39.59 9.80 -17.87
C THR A 153 38.08 9.69 -17.74
N LEU A 154 37.40 10.82 -17.73
CA LEU A 154 35.93 10.87 -17.58
C LEU A 154 35.24 10.41 -18.87
N LYS A 155 34.16 9.64 -18.69
CA LYS A 155 33.18 9.25 -19.71
C LYS A 155 31.82 9.79 -19.33
N ALA A 156 30.95 10.03 -20.30
CA ALA A 156 29.61 10.60 -20.06
C ALA A 156 28.81 9.82 -19.00
N GLY A 157 28.29 10.53 -18.04
CA GLY A 157 27.35 10.02 -17.00
C GLY A 157 27.87 8.89 -16.10
N LYS A 158 29.17 8.57 -16.15
CA LYS A 158 29.73 7.45 -15.38
C LYS A 158 30.01 7.82 -13.94
N TYR A 159 29.86 6.82 -13.07
CA TYR A 159 30.34 6.82 -11.69
C TYR A 159 31.73 6.23 -11.62
N TYR A 160 32.63 6.90 -10.91
CA TYR A 160 33.99 6.43 -10.67
C TYR A 160 34.19 6.14 -9.19
N SER A 161 34.88 5.06 -8.91
CA SER A 161 35.43 4.73 -7.61
C SER A 161 36.95 4.73 -7.71
N ILE A 162 37.61 5.61 -6.95
CA ILE A 162 39.07 5.67 -6.84
C ILE A 162 39.41 5.14 -5.45
N ASN A 163 40.15 4.05 -5.38
CA ASN A 163 40.56 3.41 -4.15
C ASN A 163 42.08 3.35 -4.05
N ILE A 164 42.66 4.09 -3.11
CA ILE A 164 44.05 3.93 -2.72
C ILE A 164 44.06 2.91 -1.57
N THR A 165 44.58 1.72 -1.85
CA THR A 165 44.53 0.64 -0.85
C THR A 165 45.36 0.96 0.38
N ALA A 166 44.97 0.46 1.54
CA ALA A 166 45.74 0.63 2.77
C ALA A 166 47.16 0.12 2.60
N GLY A 167 48.13 0.87 3.10
CA GLY A 167 49.54 0.49 3.01
C GLY A 167 50.19 0.75 1.65
N SER A 168 49.50 1.32 0.65
CA SER A 168 50.09 1.68 -0.66
C SER A 168 51.14 2.80 -0.62
N LEU A 169 50.97 3.69 0.34
CA LEU A 169 51.87 4.83 0.58
C LEU A 169 52.45 4.75 1.98
N GLN A 170 53.66 5.21 2.15
CA GLN A 170 54.31 5.38 3.44
C GLN A 170 54.96 6.75 3.57
N ASP A 171 55.25 7.17 4.80
CA ASP A 171 56.01 8.37 5.09
C ASP A 171 57.46 8.20 4.56
N ALA A 172 57.90 9.14 3.74
CA ALA A 172 59.23 9.13 3.16
C ALA A 172 60.35 9.42 4.17
N LYS A 173 60.00 9.71 5.43
CA LYS A 173 60.98 9.94 6.50
C LYS A 173 61.67 8.64 6.88
N GLU A 174 62.99 8.67 6.89
CA GLU A 174 63.81 7.52 7.29
C GLU A 174 63.41 6.99 8.67
N GLY A 175 63.16 5.67 8.77
CA GLY A 175 62.72 5.01 9.97
C GLY A 175 61.25 5.18 10.37
N SER A 176 60.46 5.89 9.55
CA SER A 176 59.01 5.96 9.76
C SER A 176 58.32 4.67 9.29
N THR A 177 57.34 4.21 10.06
CA THR A 177 56.50 3.06 9.76
C THR A 177 55.06 3.47 9.38
N LEU A 178 54.81 4.80 9.28
CA LEU A 178 53.45 5.32 8.99
C LEU A 178 53.08 5.00 7.55
N LYS A 179 51.95 4.32 7.39
CA LYS A 179 51.33 4.01 6.09
C LYS A 179 49.95 4.67 5.97
N ASN A 180 49.44 4.76 4.76
CA ASN A 180 48.10 5.27 4.54
C ASN A 180 47.03 4.26 4.98
N ASN A 181 45.92 4.77 5.54
CA ASN A 181 44.68 4.05 5.60
C ASN A 181 44.09 3.95 4.19
N GLN A 182 43.13 3.08 3.98
CA GLN A 182 42.37 3.06 2.74
C GLN A 182 41.71 4.42 2.49
N ILE A 183 41.86 4.93 1.28
CA ILE A 183 41.24 6.18 0.87
C ILE A 183 40.33 5.89 -0.33
N VAL A 184 39.06 6.22 -0.21
CA VAL A 184 38.08 6.03 -1.29
C VAL A 184 37.44 7.36 -1.63
N LEU A 185 37.54 7.71 -2.91
CA LEU A 185 36.89 8.88 -3.50
C LEU A 185 35.97 8.45 -4.63
N HIS A 186 34.80 9.05 -4.70
CA HIS A 186 33.87 8.81 -5.79
C HIS A 186 33.66 10.08 -6.61
N LEU A 187 33.54 9.89 -7.93
CA LEU A 187 33.24 10.97 -8.87
C LEU A 187 31.97 10.63 -9.66
N ILE A 188 31.23 11.65 -10.01
CA ILE A 188 30.12 11.58 -10.97
C ILE A 188 30.52 12.43 -12.17
N SER A 189 30.65 11.80 -13.31
CA SER A 189 30.84 12.57 -14.54
C SER A 189 29.55 13.24 -14.97
N SER A 190 29.60 14.56 -15.13
CA SER A 190 28.49 15.36 -15.70
C SER A 190 28.70 15.64 -17.19
N LEU A 191 29.58 14.90 -17.87
CA LEU A 191 29.70 14.95 -19.34
C LEU A 191 28.37 14.56 -19.97
N GLU A 192 27.96 15.30 -21.00
CA GLU A 192 26.77 15.04 -21.77
C GLU A 192 26.85 13.69 -22.49
N GLY A 193 25.72 13.00 -22.60
CA GLY A 193 25.60 11.71 -23.31
C GLY A 193 24.66 10.73 -22.55
N ILE A 194 23.97 9.90 -23.33
CA ILE A 194 23.19 8.79 -22.79
C ILE A 194 24.13 7.77 -22.14
N SER A 195 23.84 7.36 -20.90
CA SER A 195 24.68 6.39 -20.20
C SER A 195 23.90 5.55 -19.20
N LEU A 196 24.40 4.36 -18.95
CA LEU A 196 24.01 3.49 -17.85
C LEU A 196 25.23 3.23 -16.98
N SER A 197 25.14 3.60 -15.72
CA SER A 197 26.27 3.50 -14.79
C SER A 197 25.92 2.70 -13.56
N MET A 198 26.83 1.87 -13.08
CA MET A 198 26.69 1.18 -11.81
C MET A 198 26.93 2.15 -10.65
N THR A 199 25.90 2.41 -9.87
CA THR A 199 25.94 3.31 -8.70
C THR A 199 25.97 2.56 -7.38
N THR A 200 25.62 1.27 -7.40
CA THR A 200 25.76 0.34 -6.27
C THR A 200 26.24 -1.00 -6.82
N PRO A 201 27.21 -1.70 -6.26
CA PRO A 201 27.97 -1.29 -5.07
C PRO A 201 28.74 0.00 -5.32
N TYR A 202 28.77 0.84 -4.30
CA TYR A 202 29.42 2.14 -4.40
C TYR A 202 30.94 2.02 -4.48
N ASN A 203 31.54 1.20 -3.62
CA ASN A 203 32.92 0.75 -3.79
C ASN A 203 32.94 -0.50 -4.67
N GLN A 204 33.14 -0.31 -5.95
CA GLN A 204 33.15 -1.39 -6.94
C GLN A 204 34.38 -2.32 -6.82
N ASN A 205 35.33 -1.96 -6.01
CA ASN A 205 36.55 -2.75 -5.77
C ASN A 205 36.50 -3.59 -4.49
N GLU A 206 35.52 -3.32 -3.63
CA GLU A 206 35.29 -4.01 -2.34
C GLU A 206 33.79 -4.13 -2.09
N ALA A 207 33.05 -4.64 -3.04
CA ALA A 207 31.63 -4.80 -2.93
C ALA A 207 31.26 -5.78 -1.82
N PRO A 208 30.26 -5.49 -1.00
CA PRO A 208 29.74 -6.43 -0.01
C PRO A 208 29.23 -7.71 -0.66
N LEU A 209 29.28 -8.84 0.06
CA LEU A 209 28.90 -10.16 -0.48
C LEU A 209 27.41 -10.29 -0.80
N THR A 210 26.58 -9.40 -0.26
CA THR A 210 25.12 -9.36 -0.48
C THR A 210 24.66 -8.05 -1.06
N THR A 211 25.58 -7.27 -1.66
CA THR A 211 25.23 -5.97 -2.24
C THR A 211 24.09 -6.06 -3.26
N ARG A 212 23.20 -5.07 -3.27
CA ARG A 212 22.37 -4.85 -4.45
C ARG A 212 23.24 -4.30 -5.58
N ILE A 213 22.89 -4.59 -6.81
CA ILE A 213 23.52 -3.95 -7.97
C ILE A 213 22.50 -2.96 -8.52
N ILE A 214 22.86 -1.68 -8.53
CA ILE A 214 21.98 -0.61 -9.02
C ILE A 214 22.68 0.09 -10.16
N LEU A 215 22.03 0.07 -11.32
CA LEU A 215 22.44 0.82 -12.50
C LEU A 215 21.56 2.04 -12.65
N SER A 216 22.13 3.21 -12.88
CA SER A 216 21.40 4.48 -13.04
C SER A 216 21.56 5.02 -14.45
N ALA A 217 20.45 5.43 -15.06
CA ALA A 217 20.39 5.96 -16.42
C ALA A 217 20.44 7.49 -16.46
N LYS A 218 21.16 8.03 -17.46
CA LYS A 218 21.26 9.45 -17.80
C LYS A 218 20.82 9.67 -19.24
N ASP A 219 20.17 10.81 -19.51
CA ASP A 219 19.86 11.27 -20.86
C ASP A 219 21.07 12.00 -21.52
N ASN A 220 20.85 12.51 -22.72
CA ASN A 220 21.87 13.24 -23.46
C ASN A 220 22.41 14.50 -22.75
N ASP A 221 21.59 15.11 -21.88
CA ASP A 221 21.98 16.29 -21.07
C ASP A 221 22.62 15.88 -19.73
N GLY A 222 22.86 14.58 -19.48
CA GLY A 222 23.39 14.07 -18.23
C GLY A 222 22.38 14.08 -17.07
N LYS A 223 21.09 14.32 -17.36
CA LYS A 223 20.03 14.29 -16.36
C LYS A 223 19.52 12.88 -16.15
N ASN A 224 18.93 12.63 -14.97
CA ASN A 224 18.30 11.35 -14.70
C ASN A 224 17.15 11.08 -15.68
N ALA A 225 17.17 9.95 -16.36
CA ALA A 225 16.17 9.56 -17.34
C ALA A 225 15.49 8.24 -16.93
N ASN A 226 14.16 8.20 -17.00
CA ASN A 226 13.40 7.03 -16.57
C ASN A 226 13.63 5.85 -17.52
N ILE A 227 13.84 4.67 -16.95
CA ILE A 227 13.95 3.40 -17.66
C ILE A 227 12.54 2.87 -17.94
N LYS A 228 12.37 2.23 -19.09
CA LYS A 228 11.08 1.77 -19.58
C LYS A 228 10.79 0.31 -19.25
N ASN A 229 11.84 -0.53 -19.18
CA ASN A 229 11.71 -1.99 -19.13
C ASN A 229 12.56 -2.61 -18.01
N ASN A 230 12.07 -3.71 -17.44
CA ASN A 230 12.91 -4.61 -16.66
C ASN A 230 13.93 -5.28 -17.57
N VAL A 231 15.11 -5.59 -17.04
CA VAL A 231 16.20 -6.15 -17.82
C VAL A 231 16.73 -7.42 -17.17
N GLU A 232 16.77 -8.52 -17.89
CA GLU A 232 17.48 -9.71 -17.46
C GLU A 232 18.98 -9.58 -17.72
N ALA A 233 19.77 -10.10 -16.79
CA ALA A 233 21.22 -10.10 -16.85
C ALA A 233 21.78 -11.44 -16.35
N THR A 234 22.98 -11.76 -16.78
CA THR A 234 23.76 -12.89 -16.27
C THR A 234 24.84 -12.36 -15.32
N LEU A 235 24.91 -12.96 -14.12
CA LEU A 235 25.92 -12.60 -13.12
C LEU A 235 26.87 -13.77 -12.89
N GLU A 236 28.14 -13.58 -13.20
CA GLU A 236 29.22 -14.57 -13.06
C GLU A 236 30.43 -13.95 -12.36
N GLY A 237 31.01 -14.67 -11.42
CA GLY A 237 32.21 -14.27 -10.69
C GLY A 237 33.40 -15.19 -10.96
N LYS A 238 34.60 -14.61 -10.94
CA LYS A 238 35.87 -15.33 -11.07
C LYS A 238 36.79 -15.01 -9.89
N SER A 239 37.49 -16.02 -9.38
CA SER A 239 38.53 -15.81 -8.35
C SER A 239 39.64 -14.89 -8.87
N ALA A 240 40.41 -14.30 -7.95
CA ALA A 240 41.48 -13.35 -8.30
C ALA A 240 42.55 -13.94 -9.26
N ASP A 241 42.77 -15.24 -9.20
CA ASP A 241 43.67 -15.97 -10.12
C ASP A 241 42.97 -16.50 -11.39
N GLY A 242 41.64 -16.27 -11.49
CA GLY A 242 40.83 -16.73 -12.62
C GLY A 242 40.54 -18.25 -12.65
N SER A 243 41.06 -19.03 -11.69
CA SER A 243 40.97 -20.48 -11.69
C SER A 243 39.59 -21.02 -11.32
N LEU A 244 38.82 -20.29 -10.50
CA LEU A 244 37.50 -20.68 -10.02
C LEU A 244 36.42 -19.76 -10.55
N THR A 245 35.31 -20.35 -10.96
CA THR A 245 34.10 -19.62 -11.38
C THR A 245 32.97 -19.79 -10.36
N HIS A 246 32.25 -18.73 -10.08
CA HIS A 246 31.03 -18.74 -9.30
C HIS A 246 29.89 -18.19 -10.15
N ASN A 247 29.06 -19.06 -10.67
CA ASN A 247 27.93 -18.66 -11.51
C ASN A 247 26.67 -18.49 -10.66
N ILE A 248 26.18 -17.24 -10.57
CA ILE A 248 24.90 -16.91 -9.94
C ILE A 248 23.73 -17.17 -10.90
N GLY A 249 24.00 -17.11 -12.22
CA GLY A 249 23.02 -17.31 -13.28
C GLY A 249 22.25 -16.05 -13.65
N THR A 250 21.00 -16.22 -14.08
CA THR A 250 20.15 -15.12 -14.51
C THR A 250 19.58 -14.36 -13.30
N VAL A 251 19.74 -13.04 -13.33
CA VAL A 251 19.19 -12.08 -12.37
C VAL A 251 18.34 -11.05 -13.12
N THR A 252 17.30 -10.54 -12.47
CA THR A 252 16.39 -9.56 -13.10
C THR A 252 16.57 -8.19 -12.44
N GLY A 253 16.91 -7.20 -13.24
CA GLY A 253 16.90 -5.80 -12.88
C GLY A 253 15.49 -5.25 -13.01
N ILE A 254 14.91 -4.86 -11.88
CA ILE A 254 13.58 -4.24 -11.83
C ILE A 254 13.72 -2.74 -12.08
N GLU A 255 12.93 -2.22 -13.02
CA GLU A 255 12.88 -0.78 -13.28
C GLU A 255 12.30 -0.02 -12.07
N ASN A 256 12.96 1.04 -11.68
CA ASN A 256 12.53 1.94 -10.63
C ASN A 256 12.97 3.38 -10.98
N GLY A 257 12.12 4.08 -11.71
CA GLY A 257 12.42 5.41 -12.23
C GLY A 257 13.64 5.39 -13.17
N ASN A 258 14.70 6.08 -12.80
CA ASN A 258 15.94 6.09 -13.57
C ASN A 258 16.92 4.95 -13.22
N LYS A 259 16.47 3.92 -12.51
CA LYS A 259 17.32 2.85 -11.99
C LYS A 259 16.87 1.48 -12.45
N LEU A 260 17.83 0.57 -12.66
CA LEU A 260 17.63 -0.88 -12.68
C LEU A 260 18.20 -1.44 -11.38
N VAL A 261 17.37 -2.12 -10.61
CA VAL A 261 17.74 -2.65 -9.30
C VAL A 261 17.76 -4.18 -9.33
N PHE A 262 18.95 -4.75 -9.21
CA PHE A 262 19.16 -6.20 -9.06
C PHE A 262 19.34 -6.49 -7.56
N THR A 263 18.39 -7.20 -6.97
CA THR A 263 18.42 -7.53 -5.54
C THR A 263 18.85 -8.97 -5.34
N PRO A 264 19.84 -9.26 -4.48
CA PRO A 264 20.24 -10.63 -4.15
C PRO A 264 19.06 -11.42 -3.57
N LYS A 265 18.94 -12.68 -3.96
CA LYS A 265 17.97 -13.59 -3.33
C LYS A 265 18.45 -13.97 -1.92
N GLU A 266 17.52 -14.19 -1.01
CA GLU A 266 17.85 -14.70 0.31
C GLU A 266 18.63 -16.02 0.22
N GLY A 267 19.70 -16.13 0.99
CA GLY A 267 20.63 -17.27 0.95
C GLY A 267 21.61 -17.29 -0.24
N GLN A 268 21.52 -16.31 -1.15
CA GLN A 268 22.43 -16.19 -2.29
C GLN A 268 23.48 -15.11 -1.99
N GLN A 269 24.67 -15.53 -1.63
CA GLN A 269 25.79 -14.65 -1.35
C GLN A 269 26.86 -14.77 -2.44
N LEU A 270 27.49 -13.65 -2.76
CA LEU A 270 28.69 -13.62 -3.58
C LEU A 270 29.87 -14.19 -2.80
N ARG A 271 30.87 -14.72 -3.50
CA ARG A 271 32.10 -15.20 -2.85
C ARG A 271 33.06 -14.04 -2.57
N PRO A 272 33.78 -14.05 -1.44
CA PRO A 272 34.76 -13.01 -1.13
C PRO A 272 35.94 -13.03 -2.09
N ASN A 273 36.46 -11.86 -2.40
CA ASN A 273 37.63 -11.68 -3.26
C ASN A 273 37.46 -12.27 -4.69
N TYR A 274 36.26 -12.15 -5.23
CA TYR A 274 35.91 -12.52 -6.61
C TYR A 274 35.60 -11.27 -7.42
N THR A 275 35.98 -11.27 -8.69
CA THR A 275 35.52 -10.26 -9.66
C THR A 275 34.29 -10.76 -10.37
N TYR A 276 33.19 -10.05 -10.21
CA TYR A 276 31.90 -10.36 -10.81
C TYR A 276 31.64 -9.51 -12.03
N THR A 277 31.07 -10.14 -13.05
CA THR A 277 30.58 -9.49 -14.27
C THR A 277 29.07 -9.66 -14.35
N LEU A 278 28.37 -8.54 -14.35
CA LEU A 278 26.94 -8.46 -14.68
C LEU A 278 26.84 -8.10 -16.15
N LYS A 279 26.30 -9.01 -16.96
CA LYS A 279 26.09 -8.80 -18.40
C LYS A 279 24.60 -8.76 -18.69
N LEU A 280 24.11 -7.64 -19.22
CA LEU A 280 22.70 -7.49 -19.61
C LEU A 280 22.41 -8.39 -20.83
N ASN A 281 21.32 -9.17 -20.74
CA ASN A 281 20.88 -10.05 -21.82
C ASN A 281 20.04 -9.30 -22.87
N GLN A 282 19.58 -8.11 -22.53
CA GLN A 282 18.84 -7.19 -23.38
C GLN A 282 19.18 -5.75 -23.02
N LYS A 283 19.04 -4.85 -23.97
CA LYS A 283 19.32 -3.43 -23.75
C LYS A 283 18.27 -2.79 -22.82
N ALA A 284 18.72 -1.89 -21.96
CA ALA A 284 17.81 -0.99 -21.25
C ALA A 284 17.36 0.14 -22.18
N GLU A 285 16.09 0.51 -22.08
CA GLU A 285 15.48 1.58 -22.89
C GLU A 285 15.03 2.73 -22.01
N LEU A 286 15.21 3.95 -22.47
CA LEU A 286 14.69 5.15 -21.80
C LEU A 286 13.24 5.43 -22.21
N LYS A 287 12.43 5.85 -21.24
CA LYS A 287 11.00 6.05 -21.44
C LYS A 287 10.65 7.26 -22.30
N ASP A 288 11.33 8.37 -22.08
CA ASP A 288 10.96 9.68 -22.63
C ASP A 288 12.00 10.21 -23.65
N VAL A 289 12.95 9.35 -24.06
CA VAL A 289 14.01 9.70 -25.02
C VAL A 289 13.77 8.88 -26.31
N LYS A 290 13.57 9.58 -27.42
CA LYS A 290 13.43 8.91 -28.73
C LYS A 290 14.73 8.19 -29.06
N ASP A 291 14.62 6.91 -29.44
CA ASP A 291 15.77 6.02 -29.70
C ASP A 291 16.76 5.91 -28.54
N GLY A 292 16.27 6.15 -27.30
CA GLY A 292 17.06 6.12 -26.07
C GLY A 292 17.39 4.70 -25.62
N THR A 293 18.17 3.98 -26.43
CA THR A 293 18.72 2.67 -26.08
C THR A 293 20.08 2.85 -25.48
N LEU A 294 20.29 2.23 -24.31
CA LEU A 294 21.55 2.27 -23.58
C LEU A 294 22.46 1.14 -24.08
N ASP A 295 23.65 1.49 -24.56
CA ASP A 295 24.61 0.54 -25.13
C ASP A 295 25.51 -0.14 -24.10
N ASP A 296 25.58 0.42 -22.89
CA ASP A 296 26.31 -0.21 -21.78
C ASP A 296 25.62 -1.52 -21.37
N ASP A 297 26.27 -2.65 -21.60
CA ASP A 297 25.70 -3.99 -21.35
C ASP A 297 26.49 -4.81 -20.33
N THR A 298 27.68 -4.36 -19.95
CA THR A 298 28.58 -5.12 -19.07
C THR A 298 29.09 -4.25 -17.93
N PHE A 299 28.93 -4.75 -16.70
CA PHE A 299 29.32 -4.07 -15.47
C PHE A 299 30.15 -5.02 -14.61
N VAL A 300 31.24 -4.49 -14.04
CA VAL A 300 32.25 -5.29 -13.33
C VAL A 300 32.49 -4.70 -11.93
N PHE A 301 32.52 -5.57 -10.93
CA PHE A 301 32.92 -5.20 -9.57
C PHE A 301 33.65 -6.36 -8.89
N THR A 302 34.46 -6.05 -7.88
CA THR A 302 35.18 -7.04 -7.09
C THR A 302 34.63 -7.04 -5.67
N THR A 303 34.36 -8.21 -5.12
CA THR A 303 33.86 -8.35 -3.76
C THR A 303 34.97 -8.20 -2.73
N ALA A 304 34.59 -7.67 -1.55
CA ALA A 304 35.50 -7.51 -0.44
C ALA A 304 36.07 -8.84 0.05
N LYS A 305 37.21 -8.79 0.65
CA LYS A 305 37.70 -9.85 1.57
C LYS A 305 36.90 -9.76 2.86
N VAL A 306 36.46 -10.89 3.38
CA VAL A 306 35.66 -10.94 4.58
C VAL A 306 36.32 -11.85 5.61
N ILE A 307 36.17 -11.49 6.86
CA ILE A 307 36.68 -12.24 8.02
C ILE A 307 35.60 -12.29 9.12
N GLY A 308 35.75 -13.23 10.05
CA GLY A 308 34.84 -13.36 11.19
C GLY A 308 33.53 -14.10 10.87
N ASN A 309 32.58 -13.96 11.75
CA ASN A 309 31.26 -14.60 11.66
C ASN A 309 30.17 -13.60 11.23
N ALA A 310 29.06 -14.11 10.75
CA ALA A 310 27.89 -13.28 10.44
C ALA A 310 27.32 -12.64 11.71
N PRO A 311 26.89 -11.37 11.66
CA PRO A 311 26.24 -10.70 12.79
C PRO A 311 24.90 -11.36 13.10
N ILE A 312 24.60 -11.50 14.40
CA ILE A 312 23.38 -12.11 14.91
C ILE A 312 22.62 -11.08 15.75
N VAL A 313 21.31 -10.98 15.55
CA VAL A 313 20.45 -10.10 16.34
C VAL A 313 20.30 -10.66 17.76
N GLU A 314 20.59 -9.84 18.76
CA GLU A 314 20.40 -10.15 20.20
C GLU A 314 19.04 -9.67 20.71
N SER A 315 18.64 -8.46 20.34
CA SER A 315 17.38 -7.86 20.82
C SER A 315 16.86 -6.76 19.90
N THR A 316 15.57 -6.44 20.06
CA THR A 316 14.89 -5.37 19.34
C THR A 316 14.14 -4.44 20.28
N SER A 317 14.04 -3.17 19.95
CA SER A 317 13.17 -2.20 20.60
C SER A 317 12.39 -1.42 19.52
N PRO A 318 11.06 -1.55 19.44
CA PRO A 318 10.19 -2.36 20.32
C PRO A 318 10.58 -3.83 20.40
N ALA A 319 10.30 -4.47 21.54
CA ALA A 319 10.50 -5.91 21.65
C ALA A 319 9.63 -6.65 20.63
N ALA A 320 10.16 -7.74 20.07
CA ALA A 320 9.42 -8.56 19.13
C ALA A 320 8.09 -9.04 19.74
N GLU A 321 7.02 -9.03 18.95
CA GLU A 321 5.64 -9.39 19.33
C GLU A 321 5.03 -8.49 20.44
N SER A 322 5.61 -7.33 20.73
CA SER A 322 5.09 -6.39 21.72
C SER A 322 4.13 -5.37 21.12
N THR A 323 3.29 -4.77 21.97
CA THR A 323 2.50 -3.59 21.63
C THR A 323 3.20 -2.34 22.17
N ILE A 324 3.46 -1.36 21.31
CA ILE A 324 4.08 -0.09 21.72
C ILE A 324 3.09 0.79 22.51
N PRO A 325 3.58 1.73 23.34
CA PRO A 325 2.73 2.65 24.06
C PRO A 325 1.92 3.58 23.12
N VAL A 326 0.72 4.00 23.56
CA VAL A 326 -0.13 4.95 22.83
C VAL A 326 0.61 6.25 22.49
N GLY A 327 1.44 6.76 23.44
CA GLY A 327 2.22 7.96 23.23
C GLY A 327 3.23 7.87 22.07
N ASP A 328 3.66 6.66 21.71
CA ASP A 328 4.63 6.44 20.64
C ASP A 328 3.97 6.47 19.23
N VAL A 329 2.64 6.43 19.17
CA VAL A 329 1.86 6.55 17.93
C VAL A 329 1.35 7.98 17.71
N GLN A 330 1.51 8.88 18.69
CA GLN A 330 1.08 10.27 18.56
C GLN A 330 1.89 11.03 17.50
N PRO A 331 1.27 11.99 16.78
CA PRO A 331 1.95 12.76 15.74
C PRO A 331 3.22 13.50 16.19
N SER A 332 3.29 13.83 17.48
CA SER A 332 4.46 14.49 18.08
C SER A 332 5.56 13.52 18.50
N ALA A 333 5.30 12.21 18.45
CA ALA A 333 6.30 11.23 18.85
C ALA A 333 7.41 11.15 17.80
N SER A 334 8.65 11.24 18.27
CA SER A 334 9.83 10.86 17.52
C SER A 334 10.51 9.75 18.29
N LYS A 335 10.51 8.55 17.73
CA LYS A 335 11.00 7.34 18.37
C LYS A 335 11.94 6.59 17.46
N GLN A 336 12.81 5.83 18.07
CA GLN A 336 13.75 4.97 17.36
C GLN A 336 13.31 3.51 17.46
N ILE A 337 13.46 2.80 16.37
CA ILE A 337 13.57 1.35 16.37
C ILE A 337 15.06 1.03 16.51
N GLU A 338 15.39 0.25 17.51
CA GLU A 338 16.75 -0.20 17.79
C GLU A 338 16.82 -1.71 17.58
N ILE A 339 17.82 -2.15 16.85
CA ILE A 339 18.14 -3.57 16.69
C ILE A 339 19.58 -3.76 17.11
N LYS A 340 19.78 -4.56 18.15
CA LYS A 340 21.08 -4.82 18.75
C LYS A 340 21.64 -6.15 18.24
N PHE A 341 22.90 -6.13 17.85
CA PHE A 341 23.64 -7.29 17.35
C PHE A 341 24.71 -7.74 18.37
N ASN A 342 25.20 -8.95 18.18
CA ASN A 342 26.28 -9.53 18.99
C ASN A 342 27.65 -8.94 18.68
N GLU A 343 27.79 -8.12 17.64
CA GLU A 343 29.02 -7.46 17.24
C GLU A 343 28.73 -6.10 16.59
N ASP A 344 29.76 -5.28 16.39
CA ASP A 344 29.62 -4.03 15.65
C ASP A 344 29.24 -4.29 14.20
N ILE A 345 28.41 -3.44 13.67
CA ILE A 345 27.86 -3.56 12.33
C ILE A 345 28.17 -2.33 11.48
N GLN A 346 28.19 -2.53 10.18
CA GLN A 346 28.30 -1.46 9.19
C GLN A 346 27.06 -1.49 8.30
N LEU A 347 26.47 -0.32 8.09
CA LEU A 347 25.37 -0.13 7.17
C LEU A 347 25.90 -0.02 5.74
N LEU A 348 25.36 -0.83 4.84
CA LEU A 348 25.80 -0.85 3.45
C LEU A 348 25.15 0.27 2.62
N ASP A 349 25.89 0.80 1.64
CA ASP A 349 25.36 1.78 0.71
C ASP A 349 24.22 1.18 -0.13
N GLY A 350 23.13 1.95 -0.29
CA GLY A 350 21.95 1.47 -0.99
C GLY A 350 21.18 0.40 -0.23
N ALA A 351 21.49 0.17 1.05
CA ALA A 351 20.69 -0.68 1.91
C ALA A 351 19.27 -0.13 2.01
N LEU A 352 18.31 -1.01 1.99
CA LEU A 352 16.90 -0.68 2.12
C LEU A 352 16.30 -1.57 3.21
N ILE A 353 15.83 -0.93 4.28
CA ILE A 353 15.15 -1.57 5.40
C ILE A 353 13.68 -1.19 5.33
N PHE A 354 12.83 -2.13 5.64
CA PHE A 354 11.38 -1.95 5.55
C PHE A 354 10.73 -2.00 6.92
N CYS A 355 9.85 -1.06 7.20
CA CYS A 355 8.86 -1.15 8.27
C CYS A 355 7.48 -1.00 7.62
N ARG A 356 6.70 -2.07 7.56
CA ARG A 356 5.43 -2.08 6.83
C ARG A 356 4.29 -2.63 7.67
N PRO A 357 3.07 -2.08 7.52
CA PRO A 357 1.91 -2.71 8.08
C PRO A 357 1.68 -4.07 7.40
N MET A 358 1.33 -5.08 8.20
CA MET A 358 1.11 -6.43 7.69
C MET A 358 0.01 -6.44 6.65
N GLY A 359 0.37 -6.98 5.48
CA GLY A 359 -0.57 -7.28 4.42
C GLY A 359 -0.67 -6.26 3.31
N GLY A 360 0.19 -5.26 3.26
CA GLY A 360 0.26 -4.32 2.16
C GLY A 360 1.13 -4.77 0.99
N SER A 361 0.96 -4.17 -0.18
CA SER A 361 1.91 -4.35 -1.29
C SER A 361 3.24 -3.68 -0.97
N GLU A 362 4.35 -4.31 -1.36
CA GLU A 362 5.70 -3.89 -0.96
C GLU A 362 6.09 -2.47 -1.37
N SER A 363 5.48 -1.92 -2.43
CA SER A 363 5.94 -0.66 -3.04
C SER A 363 5.30 0.62 -2.50
N TYR A 364 4.18 0.56 -1.73
CA TYR A 364 3.45 1.78 -1.35
C TYR A 364 3.05 1.88 0.13
N GLN A 365 3.30 0.84 0.91
CA GLN A 365 2.83 0.74 2.30
C GLN A 365 3.98 0.65 3.29
N SER A 366 5.20 0.62 2.80
CA SER A 366 6.38 0.48 3.62
C SER A 366 6.94 1.84 3.98
N ILE A 367 7.32 2.00 5.23
CA ILE A 367 8.30 3.02 5.60
C ILE A 367 9.64 2.45 5.15
N GLU A 368 10.22 3.06 4.15
CA GLU A 368 11.49 2.64 3.59
C GLU A 368 12.61 3.49 4.16
N TYR A 369 13.61 2.83 4.70
CA TYR A 369 14.80 3.47 5.25
C TYR A 369 15.97 3.16 4.33
N TYR A 370 16.42 4.18 3.61
CA TYR A 370 17.58 4.07 2.75
C TYR A 370 18.83 4.48 3.50
N SER A 371 19.87 3.67 3.40
CA SER A 371 21.19 4.17 3.71
C SER A 371 21.65 5.01 2.53
N ALA A 372 21.58 6.32 2.68
CA ALA A 372 22.17 7.23 1.72
C ALA A 372 23.55 7.67 2.23
N ARG A 373 24.55 7.63 1.37
CA ARG A 373 25.77 8.37 1.63
C ARG A 373 25.47 9.86 1.64
N SER A 374 26.21 10.60 2.48
CA SER A 374 26.06 12.03 2.65
C SER A 374 25.98 12.75 1.31
N GLY A 375 24.85 13.41 1.05
CA GLY A 375 24.63 14.23 -0.13
C GLY A 375 23.42 13.89 -1.00
N ILE A 376 22.80 12.72 -0.84
CA ILE A 376 21.58 12.33 -1.57
C ILE A 376 20.50 12.06 -0.52
N TYR A 377 19.80 13.08 -0.10
CA TYR A 377 18.90 13.03 1.05
C TYR A 377 17.45 13.09 0.73
N ASP A 378 16.78 12.15 1.39
CA ASP A 378 15.47 12.42 1.95
C ASP A 378 15.68 12.74 3.46
N GLU A 379 15.40 13.95 3.92
CA GLU A 379 15.49 14.38 5.32
C GLU A 379 14.62 13.54 6.27
N TYR A 380 13.82 12.63 5.76
CA TYR A 380 12.79 11.90 6.49
C TYR A 380 13.20 10.49 6.92
N ASN A 381 14.26 9.93 6.37
CA ASN A 381 14.68 8.54 6.63
C ASN A 381 16.06 8.47 7.28
N LYS A 382 16.07 8.70 8.59
CA LYS A 382 17.30 8.61 9.39
C LYS A 382 17.56 7.18 9.81
N ILE A 383 18.45 6.51 9.11
CA ILE A 383 18.98 5.22 9.48
C ILE A 383 20.49 5.33 9.66
N HIS A 384 21.02 4.75 10.73
CA HIS A 384 22.46 4.70 10.99
C HIS A 384 22.84 3.49 11.84
N ALA A 385 24.09 3.07 11.74
CA ALA A 385 24.70 2.10 12.61
C ALA A 385 25.55 2.80 13.66
N GLU A 386 25.42 2.40 14.91
CA GLU A 386 26.20 2.91 16.05
C GLU A 386 26.74 1.72 16.84
N GLY A 387 28.03 1.40 16.64
CA GLY A 387 28.61 0.19 17.18
C GLY A 387 27.81 -1.05 16.79
N ASN A 388 27.33 -1.80 17.75
CA ASN A 388 26.53 -3.00 17.50
C ASN A 388 25.01 -2.75 17.37
N LYS A 389 24.59 -1.50 17.13
CA LYS A 389 23.18 -1.13 17.02
C LYS A 389 22.86 -0.58 15.63
N LEU A 390 21.73 -1.03 15.09
CA LEU A 390 21.07 -0.41 13.96
C LEU A 390 19.92 0.43 14.48
N LEU A 391 19.92 1.71 14.15
CA LEU A 391 18.97 2.69 14.62
C LEU A 391 18.25 3.33 13.43
N PHE A 392 16.92 3.41 13.48
CA PHE A 392 16.13 4.17 12.52
C PHE A 392 14.96 4.85 13.21
N GLU A 393 14.74 6.10 12.83
CA GLU A 393 13.74 6.94 13.46
C GLU A 393 12.40 6.85 12.73
N TYR A 394 11.32 6.80 13.46
CA TYR A 394 9.99 7.05 12.95
C TYR A 394 9.32 8.21 13.69
N SER A 395 8.46 8.94 13.03
CA SER A 395 7.54 9.84 13.68
C SER A 395 6.19 9.13 13.89
N GLY A 396 5.43 9.51 14.89
CA GLY A 396 4.09 8.98 15.10
C GLY A 396 3.15 9.19 13.89
N GLN A 397 3.50 10.06 12.95
CA GLN A 397 2.76 10.23 11.70
C GLN A 397 2.89 9.05 10.73
N ASN A 398 3.93 8.22 10.92
CA ASN A 398 4.21 7.07 10.06
C ASN A 398 3.57 5.78 10.57
N LEU A 399 3.03 5.79 11.79
CA LEU A 399 2.38 4.64 12.40
C LEU A 399 0.88 4.89 12.57
N PHE A 400 0.08 3.85 12.34
CA PHE A 400 -1.37 3.87 12.50
C PHE A 400 -1.77 3.05 13.71
N TYR A 401 -2.83 3.45 14.39
CA TYR A 401 -3.39 2.71 15.51
C TYR A 401 -3.96 1.36 15.07
N GLY A 402 -3.86 0.36 15.94
CA GLY A 402 -4.45 -0.96 15.73
C GLY A 402 -3.83 -1.78 14.61
N MET A 403 -2.57 -1.54 14.29
CA MET A 403 -1.85 -2.20 13.20
C MET A 403 -0.73 -3.08 13.71
N ARG A 404 -0.47 -4.18 13.03
CA ARG A 404 0.73 -4.98 13.19
C ARG A 404 1.74 -4.59 12.10
N TYR A 405 2.96 -4.29 12.51
CA TYR A 405 4.06 -3.91 11.64
C TYR A 405 5.07 -5.03 11.52
N GLU A 406 5.58 -5.26 10.32
CA GLU A 406 6.74 -6.09 10.04
C GLU A 406 7.94 -5.19 9.79
N VAL A 407 9.02 -5.40 10.52
CA VAL A 407 10.33 -4.81 10.21
C VAL A 407 11.17 -5.88 9.55
N THR A 408 11.71 -5.57 8.38
CA THR A 408 12.57 -6.48 7.62
C THR A 408 13.93 -5.83 7.37
N ILE A 409 14.99 -6.53 7.79
CA ILE A 409 16.37 -6.18 7.47
C ILE A 409 16.89 -7.23 6.50
N PRO A 410 17.05 -6.85 5.22
CA PRO A 410 17.62 -7.77 4.24
C PRO A 410 19.11 -8.03 4.49
N THR A 411 19.61 -9.17 4.04
CA THR A 411 21.04 -9.53 4.15
C THR A 411 21.97 -8.55 3.45
N TYR A 412 21.46 -7.77 2.51
CA TYR A 412 22.22 -6.72 1.81
C TYR A 412 22.23 -5.36 2.53
N ALA A 413 21.63 -5.27 3.71
CA ALA A 413 21.53 -4.00 4.42
C ALA A 413 22.72 -3.75 5.33
N ILE A 414 23.23 -4.76 5.99
CA ILE A 414 24.32 -4.64 6.96
C ILE A 414 25.35 -5.77 6.81
N VAL A 415 26.55 -5.47 7.28
CA VAL A 415 27.62 -6.45 7.51
C VAL A 415 28.18 -6.30 8.93
N GLY A 416 28.75 -7.37 9.45
CA GLY A 416 29.55 -7.31 10.68
C GLY A 416 30.86 -6.59 10.47
N ASN A 417 31.61 -6.41 11.54
CA ASN A 417 32.89 -5.68 11.52
C ASN A 417 33.94 -6.27 10.55
N GLY A 418 33.88 -7.58 10.31
CA GLY A 418 34.74 -8.28 9.34
C GLY A 418 34.19 -8.34 7.92
N GLY A 419 33.11 -7.62 7.60
CA GLY A 419 32.48 -7.61 6.30
C GLY A 419 31.52 -8.78 6.02
N GLN A 420 31.29 -9.68 6.98
CA GLN A 420 30.34 -10.79 6.84
C GLN A 420 28.90 -10.28 6.88
N PRO A 421 28.07 -10.60 5.88
CA PRO A 421 26.64 -10.29 5.92
C PRO A 421 25.91 -11.23 6.88
N MET A 422 24.68 -10.86 7.25
CA MET A 422 23.76 -11.78 7.94
C MET A 422 23.51 -13.03 7.07
N GLU A 423 23.33 -14.19 7.72
CA GLU A 423 23.06 -15.45 7.03
C GLU A 423 21.71 -15.43 6.28
N LYS A 424 20.73 -14.76 6.83
CA LYS A 424 19.37 -14.63 6.30
C LYS A 424 18.77 -13.27 6.63
N ASN A 425 17.70 -12.90 5.92
CA ASN A 425 16.91 -11.72 6.25
C ASN A 425 16.38 -11.83 7.68
N PHE A 426 16.53 -10.78 8.46
CA PHE A 426 15.96 -10.71 9.81
C PHE A 426 14.59 -10.04 9.75
N LYS A 427 13.60 -10.64 10.40
CA LYS A 427 12.24 -10.10 10.52
C LYS A 427 11.77 -10.14 11.95
N PHE A 428 11.12 -9.06 12.38
CA PHE A 428 10.37 -9.07 13.61
C PHE A 428 9.09 -8.24 13.47
N TYR A 429 8.19 -8.42 14.41
CA TYR A 429 6.87 -7.81 14.39
C TYR A 429 6.61 -7.05 15.69
N PHE A 430 5.90 -5.93 15.59
CA PHE A 430 5.34 -5.24 16.73
C PHE A 430 3.94 -4.73 16.38
N GLU A 431 3.16 -4.39 17.40
CA GLU A 431 1.79 -3.91 17.23
C GLU A 431 1.67 -2.48 17.75
N THR A 432 0.79 -1.71 17.13
CA THR A 432 0.36 -0.43 17.66
C THR A 432 -0.94 -0.61 18.43
N PRO A 433 -1.15 0.12 19.55
CA PRO A 433 -2.36 0.02 20.33
C PRO A 433 -3.56 0.50 19.50
N LYS A 434 -4.76 0.06 19.86
CA LYS A 434 -5.99 0.66 19.35
C LYS A 434 -6.09 2.10 19.84
N SER A 435 -6.61 3.00 19.01
CA SER A 435 -6.85 4.37 19.41
C SER A 435 -7.90 4.38 20.54
N ALA A 436 -7.55 4.93 21.70
CA ALA A 436 -8.47 5.08 22.80
C ALA A 436 -9.57 6.12 22.52
N GLU A 437 -9.37 6.99 21.55
CA GLU A 437 -10.27 8.10 21.21
C GLU A 437 -11.21 7.77 20.04
N ALA A 438 -11.02 6.64 19.37
CA ALA A 438 -11.83 6.20 18.26
C ALA A 438 -13.15 5.59 18.76
N SER A 439 -14.09 6.42 19.14
CA SER A 439 -15.46 5.97 19.41
C SER A 439 -16.25 5.95 18.11
N ASP A 440 -16.78 4.78 17.76
CA ASP A 440 -17.72 4.66 16.65
C ASP A 440 -19.05 5.35 17.04
N SER A 441 -19.31 6.48 16.43
CA SER A 441 -20.48 7.32 16.69
C SER A 441 -21.65 7.04 15.74
N ARG A 442 -21.58 5.99 14.90
CA ARG A 442 -22.69 5.62 14.01
C ARG A 442 -23.86 5.08 14.83
N GLU A 443 -25.07 5.46 14.47
CA GLU A 443 -26.30 4.90 15.06
C GLU A 443 -26.40 3.39 14.78
N ARG A 444 -26.07 3.00 13.55
CA ARG A 444 -25.97 1.60 13.15
C ARG A 444 -24.54 1.26 12.80
N LYS A 445 -23.99 0.25 13.47
CA LYS A 445 -22.61 -0.19 13.28
C LYS A 445 -22.47 -1.36 12.30
N ASP A 446 -23.56 -2.07 12.04
CA ASP A 446 -23.59 -3.28 11.21
C ASP A 446 -23.74 -2.99 9.70
N VAL A 447 -24.44 -1.91 9.33
CA VAL A 447 -24.62 -1.43 7.97
C VAL A 447 -24.58 0.09 7.95
N TYR A 448 -23.88 0.68 6.98
CA TYR A 448 -23.78 2.13 6.87
C TYR A 448 -23.33 2.54 5.48
N THR A 449 -23.84 3.69 4.98
CA THR A 449 -23.41 4.26 3.71
C THR A 449 -23.02 5.72 3.90
N TRP A 450 -21.80 6.05 3.49
CA TRP A 450 -21.31 7.42 3.33
C TRP A 450 -21.40 7.78 1.85
N ASP A 451 -22.24 8.74 1.51
CA ASP A 451 -22.36 9.26 0.16
C ASP A 451 -21.79 10.69 0.08
N PHE A 452 -20.54 10.80 -0.35
CA PHE A 452 -19.87 12.09 -0.51
C PHE A 452 -20.42 12.90 -1.69
N THR A 453 -21.25 12.30 -2.53
CA THR A 453 -21.94 13.00 -3.63
C THR A 453 -23.22 13.70 -3.16
N ASN A 454 -23.66 13.44 -1.93
CA ASN A 454 -24.88 13.98 -1.33
C ASN A 454 -24.60 14.80 -0.05
N ILE A 455 -23.42 15.39 0.08
CA ILE A 455 -23.09 16.25 1.23
C ILE A 455 -23.77 17.61 1.07
N SER A 456 -24.44 18.06 2.12
CA SER A 456 -25.15 19.33 2.11
C SER A 456 -24.21 20.54 2.16
N ALA A 457 -24.65 21.69 1.63
CA ALA A 457 -23.90 22.94 1.72
C ALA A 457 -23.64 23.36 3.20
N SER A 458 -24.56 23.05 4.11
CA SER A 458 -24.40 23.31 5.55
C SER A 458 -23.31 22.43 6.15
N THR A 459 -23.18 21.18 5.73
CA THR A 459 -22.11 20.28 6.16
C THR A 459 -20.76 20.74 5.66
N PHE A 460 -20.66 21.16 4.41
CA PHE A 460 -19.45 21.80 3.89
C PHE A 460 -19.00 22.99 4.73
N LYS A 461 -19.96 23.87 5.09
CA LYS A 461 -19.68 25.01 5.96
C LYS A 461 -19.13 24.56 7.30
N LYS A 462 -19.74 23.57 7.94
CA LYS A 462 -19.30 23.03 9.24
C LYS A 462 -17.95 22.33 9.15
N ILE A 463 -17.66 21.58 8.07
CA ILE A 463 -16.33 21.00 7.84
C ILE A 463 -15.29 22.11 7.77
N ASN A 464 -15.56 23.18 7.00
CA ASN A 464 -14.67 24.32 6.87
C ASN A 464 -14.44 25.05 8.21
N GLU A 465 -15.47 25.26 8.99
CA GLU A 465 -15.41 25.86 10.33
C GLU A 465 -14.59 25.00 11.29
N SER A 466 -14.87 23.71 11.34
CA SER A 466 -14.16 22.73 12.16
C SER A 466 -12.64 22.70 11.88
N VAL A 467 -12.29 22.82 10.63
CA VAL A 467 -10.91 22.86 10.19
C VAL A 467 -10.23 24.17 10.58
N THR A 468 -10.93 25.29 10.47
CA THR A 468 -10.41 26.63 10.82
C THR A 468 -10.16 26.76 12.32
N GLU A 469 -11.04 26.24 13.17
CA GLU A 469 -10.91 26.27 14.62
C GLU A 469 -9.70 25.48 15.13
N ASN A 470 -9.34 24.40 14.46
CA ASN A 470 -8.16 23.58 14.78
C ASN A 470 -6.86 24.14 14.20
N LYS A 471 -6.84 25.40 13.70
CA LYS A 471 -5.69 26.03 13.00
C LYS A 471 -5.21 25.21 11.78
N THR A 472 -6.06 24.44 11.20
CA THR A 472 -5.82 23.77 9.95
C THR A 472 -6.27 24.65 8.80
N TYR A 473 -5.39 24.94 7.88
CA TYR A 473 -5.67 25.85 6.77
C TYR A 473 -6.58 25.23 5.71
N TRP A 474 -7.87 25.26 5.96
CA TRP A 474 -8.89 25.08 4.92
C TRP A 474 -9.41 26.45 4.58
N GLY A 475 -8.82 27.13 3.66
CA GLY A 475 -9.01 28.52 3.79
C GLY A 475 -9.38 29.32 2.57
N LYS A 476 -9.63 28.77 1.42
CA LYS A 476 -10.22 29.62 0.37
C LYS A 476 -11.29 28.88 -0.40
N ARG A 477 -12.47 29.47 -0.40
CA ARG A 477 -13.52 29.21 -1.36
C ARG A 477 -13.01 29.60 -2.73
N TYR A 478 -12.81 28.65 -3.61
CA TYR A 478 -12.56 28.94 -5.02
C TYR A 478 -13.85 28.84 -5.79
N THR A 479 -14.30 29.95 -6.36
CA THR A 479 -15.27 29.93 -7.44
C THR A 479 -14.50 29.91 -8.74
N LYS A 480 -14.48 28.78 -9.41
CA LYS A 480 -14.01 28.70 -10.78
C LYS A 480 -15.21 28.91 -11.70
N ASN A 481 -15.19 30.01 -12.46
CA ASN A 481 -16.25 30.39 -13.41
C ASN A 481 -17.64 30.62 -12.79
N GLY A 482 -17.73 31.06 -11.53
CA GLY A 482 -19.00 31.42 -10.89
C GLY A 482 -19.89 30.27 -10.44
N ASN A 483 -19.57 29.04 -10.81
CA ASN A 483 -20.45 27.87 -10.63
C ASN A 483 -19.86 26.74 -9.80
N ASP A 484 -18.55 26.71 -9.54
CA ASP A 484 -17.90 25.64 -8.80
C ASP A 484 -17.45 26.16 -7.43
N LEU A 485 -17.84 25.46 -6.37
CA LEU A 485 -17.35 25.68 -5.00
C LEU A 485 -16.31 24.63 -4.66
N GLU A 486 -15.06 25.02 -4.71
CA GLU A 486 -13.94 24.20 -4.26
C GLU A 486 -13.50 24.69 -2.86
N TYR A 487 -13.59 23.80 -1.87
CA TYR A 487 -13.07 24.08 -0.53
C TYR A 487 -11.71 23.40 -0.40
N GLY A 488 -10.65 24.18 -0.39
CA GLY A 488 -9.29 23.67 -0.26
C GLY A 488 -8.32 24.71 0.29
N SER A 489 -7.24 24.25 0.87
CA SER A 489 -6.15 25.09 1.35
C SER A 489 -5.25 25.51 0.19
N SER A 490 -4.99 26.81 0.05
CA SER A 490 -3.97 27.33 -0.87
C SER A 490 -2.58 27.35 -0.25
N ASN A 491 -2.47 27.10 1.07
CA ASN A 491 -1.22 27.08 1.82
C ASN A 491 -1.14 25.77 2.58
N ALA A 492 -0.56 24.80 1.96
CA ALA A 492 -0.41 23.42 2.41
C ALA A 492 0.52 23.24 3.61
N GLY A 493 0.80 24.22 4.36
CA GLY A 493 1.91 24.16 5.29
C GLY A 493 1.64 23.52 6.65
N LYS A 494 0.41 23.23 7.08
CA LYS A 494 0.19 22.72 8.45
C LYS A 494 -1.19 22.08 8.61
N SER A 495 -1.40 20.88 8.11
CA SER A 495 -2.56 20.11 8.53
C SER A 495 -2.33 19.65 9.96
N SER A 496 -3.22 20.01 10.86
CA SER A 496 -3.16 19.65 12.28
C SER A 496 -4.25 18.68 12.69
N PHE A 497 -4.71 17.81 11.77
CA PHE A 497 -5.46 16.65 12.23
C PHE A 497 -4.49 15.74 12.97
N ALA A 498 -4.72 15.52 14.27
CA ALA A 498 -4.02 14.49 14.98
C ALA A 498 -4.38 13.15 14.37
N GLN A 499 -3.42 12.26 14.35
CA GLN A 499 -3.60 10.89 13.87
C GLN A 499 -4.81 10.24 14.59
N GLY A 500 -5.75 9.70 13.81
CA GLY A 500 -6.93 9.02 14.34
C GLY A 500 -8.06 9.93 14.84
N GLN A 501 -8.07 11.21 14.50
CA GLN A 501 -9.21 12.09 14.84
C GLN A 501 -10.32 12.02 13.79
N GLU A 502 -11.55 11.96 14.27
CA GLU A 502 -12.72 12.28 13.44
C GLU A 502 -12.71 13.76 13.07
N ILE A 503 -13.21 14.11 11.88
CA ILE A 503 -13.52 15.50 11.54
C ILE A 503 -14.67 15.93 12.43
N LYS A 504 -14.43 16.89 13.34
CA LYS A 504 -15.41 17.39 14.29
C LYS A 504 -16.03 18.69 13.78
N ALA A 505 -17.28 18.90 14.08
CA ALA A 505 -18.01 20.14 13.78
C ALA A 505 -17.82 21.14 14.91
N GLY A 506 -17.14 22.27 14.63
CA GLY A 506 -17.11 23.46 15.49
C GLY A 506 -16.69 23.23 16.94
N ALA A 507 -16.89 24.26 17.79
CA ALA A 507 -16.50 24.27 19.19
C ALA A 507 -17.09 23.16 20.09
N SER A 508 -18.07 22.40 19.61
CA SER A 508 -18.75 21.36 20.38
C SER A 508 -18.05 20.00 20.35
N ASN A 509 -16.96 19.83 19.62
CA ASN A 509 -16.29 18.55 19.44
C ASN A 509 -17.19 17.39 18.92
N THR A 510 -18.32 17.71 18.34
CA THR A 510 -19.26 16.73 17.84
C THR A 510 -18.89 16.32 16.42
N PRO A 511 -18.73 15.02 16.13
CA PRO A 511 -18.46 14.57 14.77
C PRO A 511 -19.57 15.02 13.82
N LEU A 512 -19.21 15.36 12.59
CA LEU A 512 -20.19 15.62 11.54
C LEU A 512 -21.01 14.35 11.31
N PRO A 513 -22.35 14.40 11.38
CA PRO A 513 -23.16 13.21 11.26
C PRO A 513 -22.89 12.41 9.99
N GLU A 514 -22.66 13.10 8.89
CA GLU A 514 -22.39 12.52 7.58
C GLU A 514 -21.05 11.79 7.49
N LEU A 515 -20.11 12.07 8.41
CA LEU A 515 -18.76 11.49 8.45
C LEU A 515 -18.53 10.61 9.69
N ARG A 516 -19.58 10.34 10.47
CA ARG A 516 -19.47 9.49 11.67
C ARG A 516 -18.87 8.12 11.35
N GLY A 517 -17.94 7.67 12.18
CA GLY A 517 -17.26 6.40 12.01
C GLY A 517 -16.15 6.40 10.96
N LEU A 518 -15.81 7.56 10.40
CA LEU A 518 -14.62 7.76 9.56
C LEU A 518 -13.58 8.58 10.32
N LEU A 519 -12.35 8.08 10.33
CA LEU A 519 -11.19 8.82 10.83
C LEU A 519 -10.29 9.19 9.64
N PHE A 520 -9.87 10.45 9.64
CA PHE A 520 -8.99 10.95 8.61
C PHE A 520 -7.61 11.21 9.19
N ASN A 521 -6.60 10.59 8.60
CA ASN A 521 -5.22 10.77 8.98
C ASN A 521 -4.47 11.36 7.79
N LEU A 522 -4.14 12.64 7.90
CA LEU A 522 -3.42 13.36 6.88
C LEU A 522 -1.94 13.36 7.24
N VAL A 523 -1.12 12.80 6.37
CA VAL A 523 0.33 12.83 6.55
C VAL A 523 0.84 14.23 6.24
N LYS A 524 1.68 14.74 7.12
CA LYS A 524 2.24 16.09 7.02
C LYS A 524 3.23 16.17 5.86
N ASN A 525 2.80 16.79 4.77
CA ASN A 525 3.67 17.24 3.70
C ASN A 525 3.19 18.63 3.30
N ASP A 526 4.09 19.53 2.99
CA ASP A 526 3.79 20.94 2.63
C ASP A 526 2.89 21.09 1.39
N LYS A 527 2.63 20.01 0.67
CA LYS A 527 1.80 19.96 -0.54
C LYS A 527 0.49 19.20 -0.37
N ASP A 528 0.27 18.54 0.75
CA ASP A 528 -0.88 17.65 0.94
C ASP A 528 -2.14 18.44 1.24
N ARG A 529 -3.19 18.13 0.51
CA ARG A 529 -4.47 18.81 0.60
C ARG A 529 -5.59 17.79 0.74
N PHE A 530 -6.30 17.92 1.83
CA PHE A 530 -7.60 17.31 1.96
C PHE A 530 -8.65 18.29 1.44
N GLN A 531 -9.45 17.87 0.47
CA GLN A 531 -10.47 18.74 -0.13
C GLN A 531 -11.77 17.99 -0.27
N ILE A 532 -12.87 18.65 0.13
CA ILE A 532 -14.20 18.24 -0.31
C ILE A 532 -14.56 19.18 -1.45
N VAL A 533 -14.67 18.64 -2.63
CA VAL A 533 -14.99 19.38 -3.85
C VAL A 533 -16.46 19.25 -4.15
N CYS A 534 -17.15 20.37 -4.30
CA CYS A 534 -18.51 20.43 -4.79
C CYS A 534 -18.53 21.25 -6.08
N LYS A 535 -18.94 20.65 -7.16
CA LYS A 535 -19.29 21.38 -8.37
C LYS A 535 -20.73 21.84 -8.26
N ASN A 536 -20.93 23.12 -8.03
CA ASN A 536 -22.27 23.67 -7.90
C ASN A 536 -22.82 24.05 -9.28
N LYS A 537 -23.84 23.33 -9.67
CA LYS A 537 -24.91 23.93 -10.46
C LYS A 537 -26.09 24.06 -9.50
N SER A 538 -26.26 25.22 -8.88
CA SER A 538 -27.46 25.61 -8.11
C SER A 538 -28.09 24.45 -7.31
N GLU A 539 -27.68 24.26 -6.06
CA GLU A 539 -28.25 23.29 -5.11
C GLU A 539 -28.13 21.80 -5.47
N ALA A 540 -27.38 21.45 -6.50
CA ALA A 540 -27.47 20.11 -7.03
C ALA A 540 -26.55 19.13 -6.35
N LYS A 541 -27.16 18.09 -5.90
CA LYS A 541 -26.67 16.73 -5.80
C LYS A 541 -25.94 16.34 -7.07
N GLY A 542 -24.74 15.81 -7.00
CA GLY A 542 -24.26 15.03 -8.11
C GLY A 542 -22.77 15.07 -8.43
N ASP A 543 -22.09 16.18 -8.20
CA ASP A 543 -20.66 16.31 -8.50
C ASP A 543 -19.79 16.57 -7.27
N THR A 544 -20.30 16.21 -6.11
CA THR A 544 -19.55 16.30 -4.85
C THR A 544 -18.72 15.04 -4.65
N TYR A 545 -17.53 15.20 -4.17
CA TYR A 545 -16.67 14.07 -3.78
C TYR A 545 -15.69 14.51 -2.70
N LEU A 546 -15.18 13.56 -1.96
CA LEU A 546 -14.08 13.75 -1.06
C LEU A 546 -12.79 13.60 -1.84
N PHE A 547 -12.00 14.68 -1.96
CA PHE A 547 -10.74 14.65 -2.68
C PHE A 547 -9.56 14.74 -1.71
N LEU A 548 -8.73 13.73 -1.74
CA LEU A 548 -7.52 13.62 -0.95
C LEU A 548 -6.34 13.84 -1.92
N ASN A 549 -5.88 15.09 -1.97
CA ASN A 549 -4.91 15.58 -2.95
C ASN A 549 -3.52 15.67 -2.35
N GLY A 550 -2.51 15.28 -3.12
CA GLY A 550 -1.10 15.42 -2.77
C GLY A 550 -0.49 14.12 -2.30
N GLY A 551 -0.01 14.06 -1.09
CA GLY A 551 0.68 12.90 -0.55
C GLY A 551 -0.22 11.74 -0.14
N THR A 552 0.31 10.90 0.71
CA THR A 552 -0.37 9.72 1.21
C THR A 552 -1.27 10.09 2.38
N HIS A 553 -2.57 9.97 2.20
CA HIS A 553 -3.56 10.16 3.25
C HIS A 553 -4.20 8.84 3.61
N TYR A 554 -4.83 8.79 4.78
CA TYR A 554 -5.45 7.57 5.27
C TYR A 554 -6.88 7.84 5.74
N VAL A 555 -7.77 6.94 5.37
CA VAL A 555 -9.16 6.95 5.82
C VAL A 555 -9.40 5.64 6.56
N THR A 556 -9.78 5.72 7.82
CA THR A 556 -10.13 4.55 8.63
C THR A 556 -11.63 4.47 8.80
N ILE A 557 -12.21 3.35 8.43
CA ILE A 557 -13.60 3.00 8.76
C ILE A 557 -13.57 2.26 10.09
N GLN A 558 -14.20 2.84 11.11
CA GLN A 558 -14.19 2.27 12.45
C GLN A 558 -15.15 1.10 12.60
N SER A 559 -14.77 0.13 13.38
CA SER A 559 -15.63 -0.98 13.85
C SER A 559 -16.42 -1.67 12.73
N VAL A 560 -15.76 -2.00 11.62
CA VAL A 560 -16.39 -2.77 10.54
C VAL A 560 -16.71 -4.16 11.08
N PRO A 561 -17.99 -4.61 11.02
CA PRO A 561 -18.41 -5.85 11.64
C PRO A 561 -17.77 -7.08 10.99
N ALA A 562 -17.66 -8.14 11.78
CA ALA A 562 -17.28 -9.45 11.28
C ALA A 562 -18.18 -9.90 10.12
N ASN A 563 -17.58 -10.52 9.12
CA ASN A 563 -18.23 -11.05 7.92
C ASN A 563 -18.93 -10.00 7.03
N ALA A 564 -18.76 -8.70 7.32
CA ALA A 564 -19.25 -7.62 6.45
C ALA A 564 -18.44 -7.49 5.18
N ARG A 565 -19.04 -6.87 4.16
CA ARG A 565 -18.35 -6.35 2.98
C ARG A 565 -18.28 -4.85 3.03
N VAL A 566 -17.15 -4.32 2.55
CA VAL A 566 -16.95 -2.88 2.36
C VAL A 566 -16.79 -2.59 0.87
N TYR A 567 -17.60 -1.68 0.37
CA TYR A 567 -17.58 -1.19 -1.00
C TYR A 567 -17.06 0.24 -0.99
N ILE A 568 -16.09 0.55 -1.83
CA ILE A 568 -15.53 1.90 -1.94
C ILE A 568 -15.53 2.32 -3.40
N GLU A 569 -16.31 3.35 -3.73
CA GLU A 569 -16.35 3.98 -5.05
C GLU A 569 -15.33 5.12 -5.10
N HIS A 570 -14.39 5.06 -6.04
CA HIS A 570 -13.29 5.99 -6.19
C HIS A 570 -12.82 6.10 -7.66
N ASN A 571 -11.97 7.09 -7.97
CA ASN A 571 -11.36 7.21 -9.29
C ASN A 571 -9.87 6.84 -9.35
N GLY A 572 -9.29 6.45 -8.22
CA GLY A 572 -7.87 6.10 -8.14
C GLY A 572 -7.56 4.70 -8.69
N GLY A 573 -6.34 4.50 -9.15
CA GLY A 573 -5.78 3.18 -9.46
C GLY A 573 -5.38 2.40 -8.20
N ASP A 574 -4.77 1.24 -8.38
CA ASP A 574 -4.36 0.36 -7.28
C ASP A 574 -3.22 0.96 -6.43
N LYS A 575 -2.54 1.96 -6.98
CA LYS A 575 -1.47 2.70 -6.30
C LYS A 575 -2.01 3.88 -5.49
N GLU A 576 -3.12 4.45 -5.91
CA GLU A 576 -3.72 5.63 -5.30
C GLU A 576 -4.73 5.28 -4.22
N MET A 577 -5.36 4.08 -4.29
CA MET A 577 -6.30 3.62 -3.28
C MET A 577 -6.15 2.12 -3.01
N PHE A 578 -5.76 1.77 -1.81
CA PHE A 578 -5.58 0.39 -1.38
C PHE A 578 -5.78 0.21 0.13
N ASN A 579 -6.12 -1.03 0.52
CA ASN A 579 -6.33 -1.40 1.90
C ASN A 579 -5.00 -1.69 2.62
N LEU A 580 -4.83 -1.14 3.82
CA LEU A 580 -3.67 -1.41 4.68
C LEU A 580 -3.83 -2.63 5.59
N ASN A 581 -5.07 -2.99 5.94
CA ASN A 581 -5.36 -4.10 6.84
C ASN A 581 -5.67 -5.37 6.05
N THR A 582 -4.69 -6.13 5.67
CA THR A 582 -4.96 -7.35 4.89
C THR A 582 -5.09 -8.60 5.75
N LEU A 583 -4.63 -8.59 7.01
CA LEU A 583 -4.83 -9.72 7.90
C LEU A 583 -6.32 -9.87 8.26
N GLY A 584 -6.97 -10.92 7.71
CA GLY A 584 -8.41 -11.16 7.88
C GLY A 584 -9.29 -10.20 7.11
N VAL A 585 -8.77 -9.58 6.05
CA VAL A 585 -9.51 -8.79 5.07
C VAL A 585 -9.09 -9.24 3.68
N GLU A 586 -10.04 -9.70 2.90
CA GLU A 586 -9.80 -10.17 1.53
C GLU A 586 -10.30 -9.13 0.53
N SER A 587 -9.47 -8.78 -0.44
CA SER A 587 -9.90 -8.02 -1.62
C SER A 587 -10.62 -8.97 -2.57
N ILE A 588 -11.95 -8.82 -2.72
CA ILE A 588 -12.75 -9.76 -3.50
C ILE A 588 -12.73 -9.42 -4.97
N LYS A 589 -12.96 -8.15 -5.28
CA LYS A 589 -13.07 -7.66 -6.66
C LYS A 589 -12.88 -6.15 -6.74
N THR A 590 -12.49 -5.71 -7.93
CA THR A 590 -12.61 -4.31 -8.35
C THR A 590 -13.46 -4.30 -9.62
N ILE A 591 -14.48 -3.44 -9.66
CA ILE A 591 -15.35 -3.23 -10.83
C ILE A 591 -15.23 -1.78 -11.29
N THR A 592 -15.50 -1.55 -12.58
CA THR A 592 -15.70 -0.19 -13.12
C THR A 592 -17.20 -0.01 -13.31
N ASN A 593 -17.77 1.05 -12.75
CA ASN A 593 -19.19 1.34 -12.86
C ASN A 593 -19.51 2.16 -14.12
N SER A 594 -20.81 2.45 -14.33
CA SER A 594 -21.29 3.22 -15.49
C SER A 594 -20.75 4.66 -15.59
N ASN A 595 -20.14 5.18 -14.51
CA ASN A 595 -19.54 6.51 -14.48
C ASN A 595 -18.01 6.47 -14.62
N ASP A 596 -17.45 5.36 -15.08
CA ASP A 596 -16.00 5.09 -15.16
C ASP A 596 -15.26 5.17 -13.82
N ASN A 597 -15.99 5.14 -12.71
CA ASN A 597 -15.38 5.05 -11.38
C ASN A 597 -15.09 3.59 -11.04
N ARG A 598 -14.04 3.38 -10.30
CA ARG A 598 -13.70 2.06 -9.73
C ARG A 598 -14.45 1.84 -8.44
N VAL A 599 -14.83 0.59 -8.19
CA VAL A 599 -15.38 0.16 -6.91
C VAL A 599 -14.54 -1.00 -6.39
N SER A 600 -13.80 -0.76 -5.32
CA SER A 600 -13.04 -1.80 -4.62
C SER A 600 -13.91 -2.45 -3.55
N VAL A 601 -13.92 -3.78 -3.52
CA VAL A 601 -14.77 -4.56 -2.60
C VAL A 601 -13.90 -5.45 -1.73
N TYR A 602 -14.08 -5.30 -0.40
CA TYR A 602 -13.34 -6.04 0.62
C TYR A 602 -14.28 -6.88 1.48
N GLN A 603 -13.90 -8.12 1.78
CA GLN A 603 -14.60 -9.02 2.69
C GLN A 603 -13.84 -9.11 4.01
N LEU A 604 -14.50 -8.83 5.12
CA LEU A 604 -13.94 -9.08 6.44
C LEU A 604 -14.11 -10.54 6.85
N GLY A 605 -13.13 -11.03 7.61
CA GLY A 605 -13.22 -12.32 8.28
C GLY A 605 -14.13 -12.28 9.50
N ASN A 606 -13.95 -13.21 10.42
CA ASN A 606 -14.82 -13.46 11.55
C ASN A 606 -14.63 -12.52 12.76
N THR A 607 -13.85 -11.45 12.61
CA THR A 607 -13.60 -10.47 13.68
C THR A 607 -13.97 -9.07 13.24
N THR A 608 -14.60 -8.30 14.16
CA THR A 608 -14.79 -6.87 13.97
C THR A 608 -13.46 -6.14 14.05
N LYS A 609 -13.18 -5.24 13.13
CA LYS A 609 -11.95 -4.44 13.11
C LYS A 609 -12.12 -3.09 12.39
N ASP A 610 -11.20 -2.19 12.69
CA ASP A 610 -11.06 -0.98 11.91
C ASP A 610 -10.41 -1.29 10.57
N LEU A 611 -10.86 -0.65 9.51
CA LEU A 611 -10.36 -0.84 8.17
C LEU A 611 -9.76 0.47 7.65
N THR A 612 -8.44 0.50 7.44
CA THR A 612 -7.72 1.70 7.01
C THR A 612 -7.30 1.59 5.55
N PHE A 613 -7.62 2.61 4.79
CA PHE A 613 -7.24 2.75 3.38
C PHE A 613 -6.20 3.84 3.22
N CYS A 614 -5.17 3.56 2.43
CA CYS A 614 -4.35 4.59 1.83
C CYS A 614 -5.13 5.23 0.68
N VAL A 615 -5.08 6.56 0.62
CA VAL A 615 -5.73 7.33 -0.44
C VAL A 615 -4.77 8.42 -0.89
N GLN A 616 -4.34 8.38 -2.14
CA GLN A 616 -3.37 9.31 -2.69
C GLN A 616 -3.91 9.95 -3.97
N ASN A 617 -4.03 11.28 -3.95
CA ASN A 617 -4.51 12.05 -5.11
C ASN A 617 -5.78 11.46 -5.76
N CYS A 618 -6.73 11.04 -4.94
CA CYS A 618 -7.88 10.25 -5.32
C CYS A 618 -9.18 10.87 -4.83
N LYS A 619 -10.22 10.72 -5.61
CA LYS A 619 -11.59 11.11 -5.26
C LYS A 619 -12.33 9.92 -4.71
N LEU A 620 -12.93 10.08 -3.53
CA LEU A 620 -13.87 9.12 -2.96
C LEU A 620 -15.29 9.63 -3.17
N TYR A 621 -16.13 8.80 -3.72
CA TYR A 621 -17.53 9.12 -3.98
C TYR A 621 -18.46 8.50 -2.96
N ARG A 622 -18.24 7.22 -2.61
CA ARG A 622 -19.04 6.48 -1.64
C ARG A 622 -18.23 5.43 -0.92
N ILE A 623 -18.63 5.18 0.32
CA ILE A 623 -18.17 4.04 1.12
C ILE A 623 -19.43 3.39 1.69
N ALA A 624 -19.55 2.06 1.61
CA ALA A 624 -20.67 1.33 2.20
C ALA A 624 -20.22 0.07 2.93
N ILE A 625 -20.72 -0.10 4.16
CA ILE A 625 -20.65 -1.36 4.93
C ILE A 625 -21.92 -2.13 4.68
N VAL A 626 -21.79 -3.38 4.24
CA VAL A 626 -22.90 -4.26 3.88
C VAL A 626 -22.73 -5.59 4.60
N LYS A 627 -23.78 -6.02 5.29
CA LYS A 627 -23.85 -7.34 5.94
C LYS A 627 -24.87 -8.25 5.26
N ASP A 628 -25.98 -7.67 4.83
CA ASP A 628 -27.12 -8.39 4.28
C ASP A 628 -27.02 -8.58 2.77
N LYS A 629 -27.53 -9.71 2.32
CA LYS A 629 -27.65 -10.04 0.89
C LYS A 629 -29.05 -10.60 0.62
N LYS A 630 -29.53 -10.38 -0.59
CA LYS A 630 -30.79 -10.96 -1.06
C LYS A 630 -30.59 -11.69 -2.37
N THR A 631 -30.94 -12.96 -2.40
CA THR A 631 -31.02 -13.74 -3.62
C THR A 631 -32.30 -13.40 -4.36
N ILE A 632 -32.19 -13.04 -5.64
CA ILE A 632 -33.31 -12.68 -6.50
C ILE A 632 -33.42 -13.70 -7.62
N GLY A 633 -34.59 -14.32 -7.71
CA GLY A 633 -34.83 -15.35 -8.73
C GLY A 633 -34.21 -16.70 -8.39
N SER A 634 -34.11 -17.58 -9.39
CA SER A 634 -33.51 -18.89 -9.27
C SER A 634 -32.69 -19.22 -10.53
N ALA A 635 -31.46 -19.69 -10.34
CA ALA A 635 -30.58 -20.12 -11.41
C ALA A 635 -31.08 -21.42 -12.11
N THR A 636 -31.84 -22.23 -11.38
CA THR A 636 -32.33 -23.54 -11.87
C THR A 636 -33.78 -23.51 -12.34
N GLN A 637 -34.52 -22.47 -12.02
CA GLN A 637 -35.94 -22.32 -12.35
C GLN A 637 -36.17 -20.92 -12.94
N ASN A 638 -36.05 -20.79 -14.24
CA ASN A 638 -36.20 -19.52 -14.99
C ASN A 638 -37.53 -18.80 -14.78
N CYS A 639 -38.56 -19.51 -14.28
CA CYS A 639 -39.86 -18.91 -13.91
C CYS A 639 -39.81 -18.10 -12.61
N ILE A 640 -38.78 -18.29 -11.75
CA ILE A 640 -38.58 -17.55 -10.50
C ILE A 640 -37.70 -16.34 -10.81
N LYS A 641 -38.32 -15.21 -11.02
CA LYS A 641 -37.66 -13.96 -11.45
C LYS A 641 -37.60 -12.90 -10.36
N TYR A 642 -38.43 -12.99 -9.33
CA TYR A 642 -38.65 -11.97 -8.34
C TYR A 642 -38.43 -12.50 -6.92
N ALA A 643 -38.20 -11.60 -5.99
CA ALA A 643 -38.15 -11.89 -4.57
C ALA A 643 -38.89 -10.81 -3.76
N THR A 644 -39.66 -11.18 -2.76
CA THR A 644 -40.17 -10.21 -1.77
C THR A 644 -39.10 -9.89 -0.76
N TYR A 645 -39.06 -8.67 -0.29
CA TYR A 645 -38.07 -8.21 0.68
C TYR A 645 -38.63 -7.10 1.61
N SER A 646 -38.03 -6.97 2.76
CA SER A 646 -38.22 -5.87 3.70
C SER A 646 -37.05 -5.84 4.66
N GLN A 647 -36.70 -4.67 5.16
CA GLN A 647 -35.60 -4.52 6.11
C GLN A 647 -35.95 -3.52 7.21
N SER A 648 -35.35 -3.69 8.41
CA SER A 648 -35.58 -2.81 9.56
C SER A 648 -34.90 -1.45 9.44
N TYR A 649 -34.23 -1.20 8.37
CA TYR A 649 -33.56 0.07 8.03
C TYR A 649 -33.91 0.47 6.60
N PRO A 650 -33.75 1.75 6.23
CA PRO A 650 -33.99 2.23 4.86
C PRO A 650 -32.99 1.62 3.89
N VAL A 651 -33.44 1.23 2.71
CA VAL A 651 -32.60 0.58 1.69
C VAL A 651 -32.56 1.42 0.42
N ASP A 652 -31.36 1.53 -0.17
CA ASP A 652 -31.15 2.13 -1.48
C ASP A 652 -30.72 1.06 -2.51
N TYR A 653 -31.66 0.62 -3.31
CA TYR A 653 -31.44 -0.40 -4.34
C TYR A 653 -30.69 0.14 -5.57
N SER A 654 -30.68 1.46 -5.78
CA SER A 654 -29.96 2.10 -6.89
C SER A 654 -28.45 1.91 -6.76
N LEU A 655 -27.96 1.71 -5.54
CA LEU A 655 -26.53 1.46 -5.27
C LEU A 655 -26.04 0.10 -5.77
N ASN A 656 -26.95 -0.85 -6.06
CA ASN A 656 -26.55 -2.16 -6.59
C ASN A 656 -25.91 -2.05 -7.98
N GLU A 657 -26.47 -1.30 -8.90
CA GLU A 657 -25.86 -1.06 -10.20
C GLU A 657 -24.52 -0.33 -10.03
N ARG A 658 -24.51 0.68 -9.18
CA ARG A 658 -23.36 1.55 -8.99
C ARG A 658 -22.19 0.90 -8.28
N LEU A 659 -22.44 0.17 -7.19
CA LEU A 659 -21.40 -0.41 -6.33
C LEU A 659 -21.16 -1.91 -6.55
N ASN A 660 -22.10 -2.60 -7.20
CA ASN A 660 -21.99 -4.04 -7.44
C ASN A 660 -22.01 -4.41 -8.94
N GLY A 661 -22.32 -3.47 -9.80
CA GLY A 661 -22.33 -3.64 -11.26
C GLY A 661 -23.59 -4.34 -11.81
N THR A 662 -24.63 -4.49 -10.98
CA THR A 662 -25.88 -5.17 -11.39
C THR A 662 -27.08 -4.41 -10.84
N ALA A 663 -27.99 -3.95 -11.67
CA ALA A 663 -29.14 -3.22 -11.20
C ALA A 663 -30.11 -4.12 -10.44
N VAL A 664 -30.62 -3.60 -9.34
CA VAL A 664 -31.73 -4.15 -8.58
C VAL A 664 -32.80 -3.07 -8.49
N THR A 665 -34.04 -3.41 -8.88
CA THR A 665 -35.15 -2.47 -8.85
C THR A 665 -36.19 -2.97 -7.85
N ALA A 666 -36.68 -2.05 -7.02
CA ALA A 666 -37.71 -2.32 -6.03
C ALA A 666 -39.06 -1.73 -6.47
N TYR A 667 -40.10 -2.47 -6.22
CA TYR A 667 -41.46 -2.15 -6.64
C TYR A 667 -42.44 -2.26 -5.46
N SER A 668 -43.45 -1.44 -5.52
CA SER A 668 -44.66 -1.48 -4.67
C SER A 668 -45.88 -2.00 -5.44
N VAL A 669 -46.94 -2.37 -4.75
CA VAL A 669 -48.24 -2.71 -5.27
C VAL A 669 -49.27 -1.72 -4.73
N SER A 670 -50.13 -1.12 -5.57
CA SER A 670 -51.13 -0.16 -5.12
C SER A 670 -52.12 -0.81 -4.13
N THR A 671 -52.55 -0.05 -3.15
CA THR A 671 -53.66 -0.41 -2.23
C THR A 671 -55.03 -0.35 -2.90
N ASP A 672 -55.15 0.17 -4.14
CA ASP A 672 -56.43 0.23 -4.88
C ASP A 672 -56.95 -1.14 -5.32
N TYR A 673 -56.10 -2.16 -5.29
CA TYR A 673 -56.49 -3.52 -5.56
C TYR A 673 -57.21 -4.17 -4.42
N GLN A 674 -58.26 -4.91 -4.75
CA GLN A 674 -59.02 -5.72 -3.81
C GLN A 674 -58.71 -7.22 -3.95
N SER A 675 -59.08 -8.02 -3.00
CA SER A 675 -58.82 -9.47 -2.94
C SER A 675 -59.48 -10.29 -4.07
N ASN A 676 -60.40 -9.69 -4.81
CA ASN A 676 -61.04 -10.26 -6.01
C ASN A 676 -60.31 -9.92 -7.30
N ALA A 677 -59.24 -9.14 -7.25
CA ALA A 677 -58.41 -8.85 -8.40
C ALA A 677 -57.80 -10.11 -9.00
N THR A 678 -57.70 -10.18 -10.32
CA THR A 678 -57.08 -11.28 -11.02
C THR A 678 -55.55 -11.11 -11.07
N SER A 679 -55.08 -9.85 -11.18
CA SER A 679 -53.68 -9.49 -11.22
C SER A 679 -53.43 -8.16 -10.53
N VAL A 680 -52.20 -7.88 -10.20
CA VAL A 680 -51.72 -6.62 -9.65
C VAL A 680 -50.54 -6.10 -10.47
N ASN A 681 -50.49 -4.77 -10.66
CA ASN A 681 -49.39 -4.08 -11.33
C ASN A 681 -48.36 -3.59 -10.32
N PHE A 682 -47.11 -3.51 -10.78
CA PHE A 682 -45.98 -3.04 -9.99
C PHE A 682 -45.60 -1.62 -10.40
N THR A 683 -45.34 -0.80 -9.41
CA THR A 683 -44.85 0.56 -9.60
C THR A 683 -43.46 0.66 -8.96
N GLU A 684 -42.49 1.16 -9.69
CA GLU A 684 -41.14 1.37 -9.13
C GLU A 684 -41.18 2.32 -7.92
N LEU A 685 -40.41 2.01 -6.92
CA LEU A 685 -40.31 2.89 -5.78
C LEU A 685 -39.63 4.22 -6.15
N PRO A 686 -40.06 5.34 -5.56
CA PRO A 686 -39.37 6.61 -5.73
C PRO A 686 -37.88 6.51 -5.44
N ASN A 687 -37.05 7.00 -6.33
CA ASN A 687 -35.59 6.93 -6.26
C ASN A 687 -35.02 5.49 -6.07
N ASN A 688 -35.84 4.47 -6.32
CA ASN A 688 -35.51 3.06 -6.06
C ASN A 688 -35.08 2.80 -4.59
N GLN A 689 -35.77 3.44 -3.64
CA GLN A 689 -35.49 3.38 -2.21
C GLN A 689 -36.73 2.94 -1.42
N SER A 690 -36.51 2.15 -0.35
CA SER A 690 -37.58 1.78 0.58
C SER A 690 -37.34 2.35 1.98
N ALA A 691 -38.41 2.72 2.65
CA ALA A 691 -38.39 3.08 4.06
C ALA A 691 -38.16 1.85 4.96
N SER A 692 -37.79 2.10 6.22
CA SER A 692 -37.72 1.03 7.23
C SER A 692 -39.03 0.30 7.36
N GLY A 693 -39.01 -1.02 7.29
CA GLY A 693 -40.17 -1.90 7.41
C GLY A 693 -41.10 -1.89 6.21
N GLU A 694 -40.76 -1.24 5.12
CA GLU A 694 -41.52 -1.26 3.90
C GLU A 694 -41.36 -2.57 3.15
N GLY A 695 -42.47 -3.19 2.76
CA GLY A 695 -42.47 -4.39 1.92
C GLY A 695 -42.29 -4.03 0.46
N VAL A 696 -41.41 -4.74 -0.20
CA VAL A 696 -41.15 -4.55 -1.64
C VAL A 696 -41.05 -5.88 -2.38
N ILE A 697 -41.17 -5.82 -3.70
CA ILE A 697 -40.77 -6.90 -4.61
C ILE A 697 -39.55 -6.45 -5.38
N LEU A 698 -38.56 -7.33 -5.51
CA LEU A 698 -37.28 -7.05 -6.15
C LEU A 698 -37.15 -7.76 -7.49
N LYS A 699 -36.59 -7.06 -8.48
CA LYS A 699 -36.16 -7.57 -9.77
C LYS A 699 -34.69 -7.24 -9.98
N THR A 700 -33.95 -8.15 -10.62
CA THR A 700 -32.53 -7.90 -10.99
C THR A 700 -32.36 -7.87 -12.51
N SER A 701 -31.39 -7.06 -12.97
CA SER A 701 -30.89 -7.11 -14.35
C SER A 701 -29.83 -8.18 -14.58
N GLY A 702 -29.28 -8.76 -13.50
CA GLY A 702 -28.25 -9.77 -13.54
C GLY A 702 -28.83 -11.18 -13.64
N ASN A 703 -27.96 -12.17 -13.38
CA ASN A 703 -28.36 -13.57 -13.42
C ASN A 703 -29.33 -13.90 -12.29
N LEU A 704 -30.35 -14.68 -12.62
CA LEU A 704 -31.31 -15.17 -11.62
C LEU A 704 -30.61 -16.13 -10.65
N GLY A 705 -30.92 -16.01 -9.35
CA GLY A 705 -30.34 -16.83 -8.29
C GLY A 705 -29.06 -16.25 -7.70
N GLU A 706 -28.55 -15.14 -8.21
CA GLU A 706 -27.46 -14.42 -7.59
C GLU A 706 -27.90 -13.64 -6.35
N SER A 707 -26.97 -13.56 -5.39
CA SER A 707 -27.18 -12.79 -4.14
C SER A 707 -26.63 -11.39 -4.30
N HIS A 708 -27.51 -10.41 -4.19
CA HIS A 708 -27.19 -8.99 -4.29
C HIS A 708 -26.99 -8.39 -2.91
N PRO A 709 -25.98 -7.51 -2.72
CA PRO A 709 -25.82 -6.77 -1.46
C PRO A 709 -26.99 -5.82 -1.22
N ILE A 710 -27.31 -5.62 0.04
CA ILE A 710 -28.36 -4.68 0.47
C ILE A 710 -27.71 -3.46 1.09
N PHE A 711 -27.76 -2.35 0.40
CA PHE A 711 -27.17 -1.08 0.82
C PHE A 711 -28.20 -0.26 1.60
N THR A 712 -27.82 0.31 2.74
CA THR A 712 -28.63 1.32 3.41
C THR A 712 -28.52 2.66 2.70
N THR A 713 -29.54 3.51 2.84
CA THR A 713 -29.44 4.92 2.42
C THR A 713 -28.34 5.63 3.18
N ASP A 714 -27.85 6.74 2.65
CA ASP A 714 -26.93 7.62 3.37
C ASP A 714 -27.63 8.34 4.54
N PHE A 715 -26.84 9.00 5.38
CA PHE A 715 -27.34 9.73 6.54
C PHE A 715 -28.36 10.82 6.19
N ASN A 716 -28.23 11.47 5.04
CA ASN A 716 -29.10 12.59 4.63
C ASN A 716 -30.40 12.14 3.95
N THR A 717 -30.55 10.85 3.71
CA THR A 717 -31.65 10.29 2.95
C THR A 717 -32.55 9.43 3.82
N THR A 718 -33.78 9.89 4.04
CA THR A 718 -34.81 9.14 4.79
C THR A 718 -36.03 8.96 3.90
N PRO A 719 -36.13 7.83 3.18
CA PRO A 719 -37.32 7.53 2.37
C PRO A 719 -38.58 7.48 3.25
N GLN A 720 -39.63 8.08 2.75
CA GLN A 720 -40.94 7.99 3.43
C GLN A 720 -41.66 6.72 2.99
N LYS A 721 -42.26 6.02 3.96
CA LYS A 721 -43.07 4.84 3.68
C LYS A 721 -44.28 5.21 2.84
N LEU A 722 -44.50 4.48 1.76
CA LEU A 722 -45.64 4.71 0.87
C LEU A 722 -46.94 4.24 1.58
N THR A 723 -47.90 5.16 1.69
CA THR A 723 -49.23 4.84 2.25
C THR A 723 -50.05 4.02 1.26
N SER A 724 -49.78 4.12 -0.02
CA SER A 724 -50.44 3.40 -1.11
C SER A 724 -49.80 2.03 -1.43
N ASN A 725 -48.92 1.51 -0.60
CA ASN A 725 -48.24 0.24 -0.84
C ASN A 725 -48.98 -0.92 -0.12
N ALA A 726 -49.55 -1.85 -0.87
CA ALA A 726 -50.22 -3.04 -0.35
C ALA A 726 -49.23 -4.17 0.07
N LEU A 727 -47.94 -4.02 -0.19
CA LEU A 727 -46.92 -4.95 0.32
C LEU A 727 -46.56 -4.63 1.76
N VAL A 728 -46.75 -5.59 2.64
CA VAL A 728 -46.43 -5.48 4.06
C VAL A 728 -45.14 -6.21 4.37
N GLY A 729 -44.16 -5.46 4.89
CA GLY A 729 -42.86 -6.02 5.26
C GLY A 729 -42.86 -6.74 6.59
N THR A 730 -42.08 -7.82 6.67
CA THR A 730 -41.79 -8.55 7.92
C THR A 730 -40.35 -8.24 8.30
N THR A 731 -40.13 -7.40 9.30
CA THR A 731 -38.82 -6.96 9.76
C THR A 731 -38.44 -7.54 11.12
N GLY A 732 -37.15 -7.73 11.36
CA GLY A 732 -36.57 -8.06 12.65
C GLY A 732 -36.37 -9.55 12.89
N ASP A 733 -35.68 -9.84 14.00
CA ASP A 733 -35.39 -11.21 14.46
C ASP A 733 -36.62 -11.95 15.04
N LYS A 734 -37.79 -11.40 14.80
CA LYS A 734 -39.01 -11.95 15.37
C LYS A 734 -39.45 -13.18 14.62
N ALA A 735 -39.31 -14.28 15.28
CA ALA A 735 -39.86 -15.54 14.83
C ALA A 735 -41.35 -15.39 14.42
N THR A 736 -41.65 -15.88 13.35
CA THR A 736 -42.75 -16.56 12.67
C THR A 736 -44.16 -16.48 13.34
N THR A 737 -44.32 -16.21 14.64
CA THR A 737 -45.59 -16.10 15.33
C THR A 737 -46.34 -14.79 15.14
N GLU A 738 -45.72 -13.76 14.60
CA GLU A 738 -46.36 -12.45 14.41
C GLU A 738 -47.22 -12.33 13.16
N PHE A 739 -47.02 -13.21 12.15
CA PHE A 739 -47.84 -13.14 10.93
C PHE A 739 -49.33 -13.47 11.20
N GLU A 740 -49.62 -14.37 12.13
CA GLU A 740 -50.99 -14.66 12.51
C GLU A 740 -51.65 -13.46 13.24
N LYS A 741 -50.87 -12.68 13.98
CA LYS A 741 -51.33 -11.44 14.61
C LYS A 741 -51.52 -10.30 13.63
N ALA A 742 -50.90 -10.36 12.45
CA ALA A 742 -51.02 -9.36 11.40
C ALA A 742 -52.24 -9.53 10.50
N LYS A 743 -53.13 -10.54 10.78
CA LYS A 743 -54.42 -10.63 10.12
C LYS A 743 -55.24 -9.42 10.51
N LYS A 744 -55.42 -8.49 9.58
CA LYS A 744 -56.31 -7.35 9.75
C LYS A 744 -57.73 -7.75 9.31
N ASP A 745 -58.75 -7.50 10.14
CA ASP A 745 -60.13 -7.75 9.75
C ASP A 745 -60.48 -6.96 8.49
N GLY A 746 -61.12 -7.63 7.55
CA GLY A 746 -61.47 -7.04 6.23
C GLY A 746 -60.34 -7.05 5.19
N TYR A 747 -59.24 -7.78 5.44
CA TYR A 747 -58.14 -7.96 4.49
C TYR A 747 -57.85 -9.43 4.24
N GLN A 748 -57.30 -9.73 3.07
CA GLN A 748 -56.77 -11.04 2.72
C GLN A 748 -55.27 -10.91 2.42
N ASN A 749 -54.48 -11.81 3.01
CA ASN A 749 -53.04 -11.88 2.84
C ASN A 749 -52.66 -12.90 1.76
N TYR A 750 -51.62 -12.58 1.02
CA TYR A 750 -51.07 -13.44 -0.05
C TYR A 750 -49.54 -13.48 0.04
N ILE A 751 -48.97 -14.66 -0.21
CA ILE A 751 -47.51 -14.84 -0.29
C ILE A 751 -47.06 -15.05 -1.75
N LEU A 752 -45.90 -14.52 -2.08
CA LEU A 752 -45.23 -14.80 -3.36
C LEU A 752 -44.71 -16.24 -3.33
N THR A 753 -45.22 -17.08 -4.23
CA THR A 753 -44.85 -18.49 -4.33
C THR A 753 -44.67 -18.88 -5.78
N THR A 754 -44.10 -20.07 -5.97
CA THR A 754 -43.96 -20.70 -7.28
C THR A 754 -44.56 -22.09 -7.17
N ARG A 755 -45.54 -22.39 -8.04
CA ARG A 755 -46.08 -23.73 -8.16
C ARG A 755 -46.20 -24.10 -9.64
N TYR A 756 -46.14 -25.41 -9.88
CA TYR A 756 -46.51 -26.02 -11.13
C TYR A 756 -48.03 -26.07 -11.16
N PHE A 757 -48.72 -25.48 -12.14
CA PHE A 757 -50.16 -25.57 -12.35
C PHE A 757 -50.48 -26.47 -13.51
N HIS A 758 -51.31 -27.53 -13.19
CA HIS A 758 -52.32 -28.01 -14.14
C HIS A 758 -53.60 -27.25 -13.82
N LEU A 759 -53.97 -26.31 -14.68
CA LEU A 759 -55.32 -25.74 -14.63
C LEU A 759 -56.29 -26.75 -15.26
N ASN A 760 -57.25 -27.18 -14.50
CA ASN A 760 -58.35 -27.96 -14.95
C ASN A 760 -59.63 -27.18 -14.78
N LYS A 761 -60.23 -26.80 -15.86
CA LYS A 761 -61.61 -26.81 -16.30
C LYS A 761 -61.81 -25.81 -17.38
N ASP A 762 -62.17 -26.34 -18.50
CA ASP A 762 -62.30 -25.67 -19.81
C ASP A 762 -60.94 -25.08 -20.30
N ASP A 763 -60.10 -25.65 -19.99
CA ASP A 763 -58.83 -26.37 -20.09
C ASP A 763 -57.92 -25.80 -21.10
N GLN A 764 -57.17 -24.81 -20.63
CA GLN A 764 -55.88 -24.54 -21.26
C GLN A 764 -54.81 -24.88 -20.22
N VAL A 765 -54.08 -25.93 -20.52
CA VAL A 765 -52.86 -26.29 -19.83
C VAL A 765 -51.84 -25.18 -20.05
N ILE A 766 -51.56 -24.39 -19.02
CA ILE A 766 -50.42 -23.51 -19.01
C ILE A 766 -49.25 -24.36 -18.48
N ASP A 767 -48.53 -24.99 -19.40
CA ASP A 767 -47.30 -25.69 -19.06
C ASP A 767 -46.24 -24.67 -18.61
N GLY A 768 -45.91 -24.70 -17.34
CA GLY A 768 -44.80 -23.98 -16.81
C GLY A 768 -44.99 -23.50 -15.37
N ASN A 769 -43.94 -23.56 -14.59
CA ASN A 769 -43.88 -22.93 -13.28
C ASN A 769 -43.94 -21.40 -13.43
N ARG A 770 -44.86 -20.75 -12.72
CA ARG A 770 -45.00 -19.30 -12.67
C ARG A 770 -44.96 -18.81 -11.25
N GLN A 771 -44.39 -17.60 -11.04
CA GLN A 771 -44.53 -16.90 -9.77
C GLN A 771 -45.87 -16.14 -9.75
N PHE A 772 -46.52 -16.18 -8.59
CA PHE A 772 -47.76 -15.47 -8.33
C PHE A 772 -47.94 -15.30 -6.83
N PHE A 773 -48.86 -14.46 -6.41
CA PHE A 773 -49.33 -14.33 -5.04
C PHE A 773 -50.43 -15.36 -4.76
N TYR A 774 -50.17 -16.26 -3.77
CA TYR A 774 -51.11 -17.29 -3.37
C TYR A 774 -51.76 -16.91 -2.04
N LYS A 775 -53.11 -17.11 -1.98
CA LYS A 775 -53.93 -16.85 -0.81
C LYS A 775 -53.36 -17.58 0.40
N TRP A 776 -53.05 -16.80 1.45
CA TRP A 776 -52.49 -17.33 2.67
C TRP A 776 -53.59 -17.72 3.63
N VAL A 777 -53.57 -18.96 4.11
CA VAL A 777 -54.56 -19.48 5.04
C VAL A 777 -53.96 -19.78 6.41
N ASN A 778 -52.76 -20.41 6.45
CA ASN A 778 -52.09 -20.80 7.68
C ASN A 778 -50.57 -20.80 7.54
N GLY A 779 -49.81 -20.50 8.64
CA GLY A 779 -48.36 -20.61 8.75
C GLY A 779 -47.67 -19.25 8.91
N ASN A 780 -46.37 -19.23 8.79
CA ASN A 780 -45.53 -18.09 9.15
C ASN A 780 -44.72 -17.56 7.98
N VAL A 781 -44.66 -16.25 7.79
CA VAL A 781 -43.71 -15.60 6.86
C VAL A 781 -42.40 -15.35 7.58
N LYS A 782 -41.30 -15.75 6.98
CA LYS A 782 -39.97 -15.50 7.53
C LYS A 782 -39.69 -14.00 7.58
N SER A 783 -38.81 -13.59 8.51
CA SER A 783 -38.31 -12.22 8.57
C SER A 783 -37.60 -11.80 7.27
N ASN A 784 -37.57 -10.49 7.04
CA ASN A 784 -36.96 -9.86 5.84
C ASN A 784 -37.63 -10.31 4.51
N LEU A 785 -38.92 -10.55 4.56
CA LEU A 785 -39.76 -10.78 3.39
C LEU A 785 -40.91 -9.77 3.37
N ALA A 786 -41.71 -9.81 2.32
CA ALA A 786 -42.97 -9.09 2.27
C ALA A 786 -44.11 -10.00 1.78
N TYR A 787 -45.31 -9.72 2.23
CA TYR A 787 -46.54 -10.33 1.74
C TYR A 787 -47.50 -9.26 1.19
N LEU A 788 -48.37 -9.65 0.28
CA LEU A 788 -49.39 -8.78 -0.27
C LEU A 788 -50.62 -8.81 0.60
N GLN A 789 -51.11 -7.64 1.03
CA GLN A 789 -52.37 -7.51 1.80
C GLN A 789 -53.36 -6.68 1.03
N LEU A 790 -54.48 -7.25 0.63
CA LEU A 790 -55.55 -6.60 -0.15
C LEU A 790 -56.85 -6.53 0.66
N GLU A 791 -57.61 -5.45 0.44
CA GLU A 791 -58.97 -5.33 1.02
C GLU A 791 -59.87 -6.46 0.57
N ASN A 792 -60.64 -7.01 1.52
CA ASN A 792 -61.63 -8.03 1.25
C ASN A 792 -62.96 -7.64 1.89
N PRO A 793 -63.69 -6.69 1.29
CA PRO A 793 -64.87 -6.10 1.91
C PRO A 793 -66.01 -7.10 2.16
N SER A 794 -66.02 -8.23 1.44
CA SER A 794 -67.13 -9.20 1.51
C SER A 794 -66.73 -10.58 2.01
N ASN A 795 -65.54 -10.82 2.48
CA ASN A 795 -64.99 -12.07 3.01
C ASN A 795 -65.21 -13.34 2.16
N ALA A 796 -66.07 -13.30 1.12
CA ALA A 796 -66.52 -14.48 0.41
C ALA A 796 -65.87 -14.74 -0.95
N ASN A 797 -65.23 -13.76 -1.57
CA ASN A 797 -64.78 -13.84 -2.99
C ASN A 797 -63.28 -13.57 -3.20
N ALA A 798 -62.45 -13.70 -2.18
CA ALA A 798 -61.02 -13.54 -2.35
C ALA A 798 -60.43 -14.59 -3.30
N LYS A 799 -59.75 -14.15 -4.35
CA LYS A 799 -59.07 -15.04 -5.30
C LYS A 799 -58.03 -15.90 -4.61
N THR A 800 -57.93 -17.14 -5.04
CA THR A 800 -56.89 -18.04 -4.54
C THR A 800 -55.50 -17.67 -5.05
N VAL A 801 -55.45 -17.10 -6.29
CA VAL A 801 -54.22 -16.72 -6.97
C VAL A 801 -54.39 -15.30 -7.53
N ILE A 802 -53.36 -14.48 -7.36
CA ILE A 802 -53.26 -13.16 -7.94
C ILE A 802 -51.97 -13.11 -8.79
N TYR A 803 -52.15 -12.87 -10.07
CA TYR A 803 -51.02 -12.86 -11.00
C TYR A 803 -50.24 -11.56 -10.94
N LEU A 804 -48.93 -11.67 -11.32
CA LEU A 804 -48.06 -10.54 -11.47
C LEU A 804 -48.21 -9.97 -12.88
N ASP A 805 -48.65 -8.72 -12.99
CA ASP A 805 -48.79 -8.03 -14.32
C ASP A 805 -47.69 -6.97 -14.44
N TRP A 806 -46.70 -7.23 -15.27
CA TRP A 806 -45.63 -6.31 -15.54
C TRP A 806 -45.90 -5.48 -16.76
N PHE A 807 -45.83 -4.16 -16.65
CA PHE A 807 -45.76 -3.27 -17.79
C PHE A 807 -44.49 -3.55 -18.59
N GLY A 808 -44.65 -4.16 -19.79
CA GLY A 808 -43.56 -4.34 -20.77
C GLY A 808 -43.00 -5.74 -20.96
N ASP A 809 -43.34 -6.73 -20.13
CA ASP A 809 -42.98 -8.14 -20.42
C ASP A 809 -44.00 -8.75 -21.41
N THR A 810 -43.85 -8.41 -22.69
CA THR A 810 -44.70 -8.89 -23.79
C THR A 810 -44.45 -10.35 -24.21
N THR A 811 -43.83 -11.18 -23.35
CA THR A 811 -43.63 -12.61 -23.60
C THR A 811 -44.60 -13.48 -22.81
N GLY A 812 -45.48 -12.90 -21.98
CA GLY A 812 -46.59 -13.64 -21.38
C GLY A 812 -47.76 -13.70 -22.40
N ILE A 813 -48.06 -14.88 -22.87
CA ILE A 813 -49.37 -15.11 -23.54
C ILE A 813 -50.43 -14.86 -22.47
N HIS A 814 -51.09 -13.69 -22.54
CA HIS A 814 -52.29 -13.50 -21.77
C HIS A 814 -53.35 -14.48 -22.24
N ASP A 815 -54.03 -15.18 -21.37
CA ASP A 815 -55.19 -15.98 -21.67
C ASP A 815 -56.20 -15.14 -22.47
N MET A 816 -56.35 -15.50 -23.73
CA MET A 816 -57.44 -14.96 -24.53
C MET A 816 -58.72 -15.59 -23.99
N THR A 817 -59.40 -14.88 -23.10
CA THR A 817 -60.85 -15.13 -22.97
C THR A 817 -61.45 -15.04 -24.35
N ALA A 818 -62.41 -15.95 -24.66
CA ALA A 818 -63.03 -16.12 -25.93
C ALA A 818 -63.38 -14.80 -26.64
N PRO A 819 -63.35 -14.75 -27.97
CA PRO A 819 -63.46 -13.51 -28.71
C PRO A 819 -64.86 -12.87 -28.47
N SER A 820 -64.88 -11.84 -27.67
CA SER A 820 -66.04 -10.94 -27.69
C SER A 820 -66.14 -10.35 -29.09
N GLN A 821 -67.35 -10.36 -29.70
CA GLN A 821 -67.67 -9.92 -31.03
C GLN A 821 -66.92 -8.63 -31.42
N VAL A 822 -66.33 -8.69 -32.62
CA VAL A 822 -65.63 -7.58 -33.24
C VAL A 822 -66.64 -6.47 -33.53
N THR A 823 -66.64 -5.40 -32.78
CA THR A 823 -67.30 -4.16 -33.08
C THR A 823 -66.51 -3.43 -34.18
N SER A 824 -67.16 -3.08 -35.22
CA SER A 824 -66.61 -2.36 -36.38
C SER A 824 -65.89 -1.06 -35.96
N GLY A 825 -64.63 -0.93 -36.33
CA GLY A 825 -63.84 0.31 -36.13
C GLY A 825 -62.40 0.15 -35.72
N LYS A 826 -61.88 -1.07 -35.54
CA LYS A 826 -60.50 -1.30 -35.10
C LYS A 826 -59.51 -1.22 -36.27
N THR A 827 -58.49 -0.42 -36.15
CA THR A 827 -57.38 -0.32 -37.09
C THR A 827 -56.28 -1.30 -36.69
N TYR A 828 -55.87 -2.16 -37.64
CA TYR A 828 -54.77 -3.14 -37.46
C TYR A 828 -53.51 -2.63 -38.17
N TYR A 829 -52.35 -2.98 -37.65
CA TYR A 829 -51.07 -2.72 -38.33
C TYR A 829 -50.30 -4.04 -38.43
N THR A 830 -49.62 -4.25 -39.52
CA THR A 830 -48.64 -5.34 -39.67
C THR A 830 -47.38 -5.02 -38.88
N LEU A 831 -46.50 -6.01 -38.67
CA LEU A 831 -45.24 -5.80 -37.89
C LEU A 831 -44.32 -4.78 -38.55
N ASP A 832 -44.42 -4.56 -39.85
CA ASP A 832 -43.70 -3.53 -40.63
C ASP A 832 -44.42 -2.17 -40.64
N GLY A 833 -45.48 -1.99 -39.85
CA GLY A 833 -46.15 -0.73 -39.63
C GLY A 833 -47.22 -0.36 -40.67
N ARG A 834 -47.57 -1.24 -41.60
CA ARG A 834 -48.65 -0.96 -42.58
C ARG A 834 -50.01 -1.08 -41.91
N LYS A 835 -50.86 -0.10 -42.18
CA LYS A 835 -52.23 -0.07 -41.73
C LYS A 835 -53.09 -1.05 -42.54
N VAL A 836 -53.84 -1.91 -41.88
CA VAL A 836 -54.73 -2.89 -42.43
C VAL A 836 -56.14 -2.70 -41.85
N THR A 837 -57.17 -2.52 -42.72
CA THR A 837 -58.55 -2.30 -42.23
C THR A 837 -59.20 -3.57 -41.75
N SER A 838 -58.79 -4.72 -42.28
CA SER A 838 -59.26 -6.02 -41.86
C SER A 838 -58.17 -7.08 -42.17
N PRO A 839 -57.64 -7.83 -41.24
CA PRO A 839 -56.61 -8.85 -41.49
C PRO A 839 -57.25 -10.04 -42.20
N THR A 840 -56.84 -10.28 -43.44
CA THR A 840 -57.29 -11.40 -44.27
C THR A 840 -56.32 -12.58 -44.27
N GLN A 841 -55.17 -12.41 -43.76
CA GLN A 841 -54.15 -13.47 -43.70
C GLN A 841 -53.80 -13.80 -42.21
N LYS A 842 -53.48 -15.09 -41.98
CA LYS A 842 -52.96 -15.54 -40.70
C LYS A 842 -51.62 -14.85 -40.43
N GLY A 843 -51.47 -14.26 -39.27
CA GLY A 843 -50.23 -13.53 -38.95
C GLY A 843 -50.32 -12.71 -37.66
N ILE A 844 -49.22 -12.03 -37.36
CA ILE A 844 -49.14 -11.16 -36.19
C ILE A 844 -49.47 -9.73 -36.63
N TYR A 845 -50.41 -9.10 -35.94
CA TYR A 845 -50.83 -7.71 -36.16
C TYR A 845 -50.74 -6.87 -34.92
N ILE A 846 -50.66 -5.59 -35.02
CA ILE A 846 -50.71 -4.62 -33.93
C ILE A 846 -52.07 -3.91 -33.94
N ILE A 847 -52.76 -3.94 -32.81
CA ILE A 847 -54.02 -3.16 -32.62
C ILE A 847 -53.92 -2.41 -31.29
N ASN A 848 -54.17 -1.10 -31.33
CA ASN A 848 -54.07 -0.24 -30.13
C ASN A 848 -52.74 -0.43 -29.37
N GLY A 849 -51.60 -0.55 -30.06
CA GLY A 849 -50.28 -0.76 -29.49
C GLY A 849 -50.00 -2.19 -29.01
N LYS A 850 -50.94 -3.13 -29.10
CA LYS A 850 -50.80 -4.52 -28.68
C LYS A 850 -50.63 -5.48 -29.86
N LYS A 851 -49.77 -6.44 -29.79
CA LYS A 851 -49.60 -7.53 -30.75
C LYS A 851 -50.74 -8.55 -30.59
N ILE A 852 -51.37 -8.93 -31.65
CA ILE A 852 -52.39 -9.99 -31.74
C ILE A 852 -51.99 -11.01 -32.82
N ILE A 853 -52.35 -12.27 -32.63
CA ILE A 853 -52.16 -13.33 -33.60
C ILE A 853 -53.56 -13.63 -34.21
N ILE A 854 -53.66 -13.53 -35.52
CA ILE A 854 -54.85 -13.99 -36.27
C ILE A 854 -54.46 -15.34 -36.88
N LYS A 855 -55.17 -16.36 -36.45
CA LYS A 855 -54.97 -17.77 -36.88
C LYS A 855 -55.66 -18.06 -38.21
#